data_8d55df5147b1c2bb33e5de908b51de05
#
_entry.id   8d55df5147b1c2bb33e5de908b51de05
#
_cell.length_a   1.000
_cell.length_b   1.000
_cell.length_c   1.000
_cell.angle_alpha   90.00
_cell.angle_beta   90.00
_cell.angle_gamma   90.00
#
_symmetry.space_group_name_H-M   'P 1'
#
loop_
_entity.id
_entity.type
_entity.pdbx_description
1 polymer ?
#
loop_
_entity_poly.entity_id
_entity_poly.type
_entity_poly.pdbx_seq_one_letter_code
_entity_poly.pdbx_strand_id
1 'polypeptide(L)'
;MAEFLFDRMGCAKCGFVGSLLIIVISSFFFNPSLSAHPITQDAGKPGVVLMCLSAHPDDEDGATIAYYTRIRHIKTYETFYTRGEGGQNVIGPELYRELGEIRSEETLAAAKILGGKAYFLGFLDFGYSKTAKETFRMWGGNDNVLQRIVYMIRALQPDVIITNHDTITTLPYRQHGNHQVVGITAYEAFTKAADPTYHPEQFGNGVGPWQVKKLYFRVLRKSELDQDSLVTIPVNMKYHGKTIQQIAWKALKQHRTQGMDKLNFSDLPEVFPQPVYKLILSDRKYPYNPNDLFSGIKPSVRPSGTLPEKYAVALKPFSIFVHPKYSLLKAEGTSHDEFHFKIDTYNHTGSPLYVAAFVNHGRQRVFDEHEELSRAIRDSIVLSVEVPSSSAAADSLVFTCVPLDAKKMPGLGRSTDVARLRRVTAGFDRKDYIGLVGTYDNTLEQTFDEFGVKYQLLDSAMLASGKLNKYTTIVLDIRGYLYRRDLVRYDKRILDYIRNGGNVVCFYNRPPEWNGHLYAPYPIEITEHRVTEETQPVTVLEPENQLFHYPNEILPVDWDGWVQERNIYLPSGDTTLTSSRYHRLLAMSDEDQHEPSTSLLWARYGRGTYIYTSLALYRQVKDLNNGGVKLLFNLISQPRH
;
A
#
# COMPACT_ATOMS: atom_id res chain seq x y z
N MET A 1 -8.10 -5.37 5.89
CA MET A 1 -7.93 -6.72 6.50
C MET A 1 -6.50 -6.97 6.94
N ALA A 2 -5.48 -6.67 6.12
CA ALA A 2 -4.07 -6.75 6.52
C ALA A 2 -3.75 -5.97 7.80
N GLU A 3 -4.25 -4.77 7.95
CA GLU A 3 -4.01 -3.97 9.16
C GLU A 3 -4.63 -4.56 10.42
N PHE A 4 -5.77 -5.23 10.29
CA PHE A 4 -6.48 -5.82 11.43
C PHE A 4 -5.86 -7.13 11.92
N LEU A 5 -5.20 -7.88 11.03
CA LEU A 5 -4.59 -9.18 11.33
C LEU A 5 -3.16 -9.06 11.86
N PHE A 6 -2.42 -8.03 11.44
CA PHE A 6 -1.04 -7.82 11.92
C PHE A 6 -0.96 -7.43 13.40
N ASP A 7 -2.02 -6.87 13.98
CA ASP A 7 -2.03 -6.46 15.39
C ASP A 7 -2.03 -7.63 16.40
N ARG A 8 -2.30 -8.87 15.96
CA ARG A 8 -2.34 -10.04 16.86
C ARG A 8 -1.16 -11.02 16.73
N MET A 9 -0.21 -10.79 15.82
CA MET A 9 0.95 -11.68 15.70
C MET A 9 2.05 -11.40 16.73
N GLY A 10 1.74 -11.65 17.98
CA GLY A 10 2.74 -11.91 19.02
C GLY A 10 3.39 -13.28 18.76
N CYS A 11 4.62 -13.26 18.28
CA CYS A 11 5.35 -14.42 17.77
C CYS A 11 5.62 -15.49 18.84
N ALA A 12 5.21 -16.72 18.57
CA ALA A 12 5.76 -17.91 19.23
C ALA A 12 6.26 -18.90 18.17
N LYS A 13 7.60 -19.08 18.18
CA LYS A 13 8.39 -20.23 17.70
C LYS A 13 8.30 -20.63 16.22
N CYS A 14 9.38 -20.37 15.47
CA CYS A 14 9.84 -21.27 14.42
C CYS A 14 11.37 -21.35 14.41
N GLY A 15 11.90 -22.54 14.63
CA GLY A 15 13.31 -22.87 14.51
C GLY A 15 13.71 -23.00 13.04
N PHE A 16 14.89 -22.53 12.72
CA PHE A 16 15.52 -22.65 11.42
C PHE A 16 16.19 -24.03 11.29
N VAL A 17 15.77 -24.81 10.29
CA VAL A 17 16.60 -25.89 9.71
C VAL A 17 16.80 -25.52 8.24
N GLY A 18 18.06 -25.25 7.89
CA GLY A 18 18.47 -24.97 6.52
C GLY A 18 18.42 -26.26 5.69
N SER A 19 17.66 -26.23 4.61
CA SER A 19 17.76 -27.20 3.52
C SER A 19 17.63 -26.47 2.21
N LEU A 20 18.69 -26.54 1.44
CA LEU A 20 18.76 -26.11 0.03
C LEU A 20 17.79 -26.96 -0.77
N LEU A 21 16.61 -26.44 -1.07
CA LEU A 21 15.62 -27.11 -1.90
C LEU A 21 15.66 -26.47 -3.29
N ILE A 22 16.19 -27.22 -4.25
CA ILE A 22 16.06 -26.91 -5.69
C ILE A 22 14.57 -27.01 -6.03
N ILE A 23 13.92 -25.88 -6.19
CA ILE A 23 12.51 -25.82 -6.63
C ILE A 23 12.50 -26.02 -8.15
N VAL A 24 12.17 -27.25 -8.55
CA VAL A 24 11.69 -27.51 -9.91
C VAL A 24 10.30 -26.87 -10.02
N ILE A 25 10.24 -25.68 -10.60
CA ILE A 25 8.98 -25.01 -10.92
C ILE A 25 8.36 -25.78 -12.08
N SER A 26 7.40 -26.65 -11.77
CA SER A 26 6.50 -27.20 -12.79
C SER A 26 5.67 -26.05 -13.34
N SER A 27 5.99 -25.68 -14.57
CA SER A 27 5.29 -24.67 -15.37
C SER A 27 3.84 -25.08 -15.57
N PHE A 28 2.94 -24.64 -14.71
CA PHE A 28 1.53 -24.61 -15.04
C PHE A 28 1.33 -23.51 -16.09
N PHE A 29 1.04 -23.94 -17.31
CA PHE A 29 0.70 -23.07 -18.41
C PHE A 29 -0.48 -22.17 -18.03
N PHE A 30 -0.15 -20.93 -17.69
CA PHE A 30 -1.09 -19.83 -17.65
C PHE A 30 -1.19 -19.32 -19.08
N ASN A 31 -2.32 -19.54 -19.72
CA ASN A 31 -2.67 -18.87 -20.95
C ASN A 31 -3.72 -17.80 -20.62
N PRO A 32 -3.34 -16.62 -20.15
CA PRO A 32 -4.25 -15.50 -20.07
C PRO A 32 -4.17 -14.78 -21.42
N SER A 33 -5.07 -15.08 -22.32
CA SER A 33 -5.41 -14.12 -23.37
C SER A 33 -6.04 -12.89 -22.69
N LEU A 34 -5.20 -12.06 -22.08
CA LEU A 34 -5.54 -10.75 -21.55
C LEU A 34 -5.51 -9.75 -22.71
N SER A 35 -6.39 -9.97 -23.68
CA SER A 35 -6.72 -8.91 -24.63
C SER A 35 -7.52 -7.85 -23.89
N ALA A 36 -7.16 -6.59 -24.08
CA ALA A 36 -7.99 -5.43 -23.75
C ALA A 36 -9.25 -5.44 -24.67
N HIS A 37 -10.03 -6.50 -24.57
CA HIS A 37 -11.29 -6.59 -25.28
C HIS A 37 -12.39 -5.94 -24.43
N PRO A 38 -13.34 -5.24 -25.07
CA PRO A 38 -14.56 -4.84 -24.40
C PRO A 38 -15.11 -6.03 -23.63
N ILE A 39 -15.35 -5.87 -22.34
CA ILE A 39 -15.86 -6.94 -21.49
C ILE A 39 -17.31 -7.11 -21.86
N THR A 40 -17.54 -8.04 -22.76
CA THR A 40 -18.90 -8.42 -23.14
C THR A 40 -19.50 -9.28 -22.02
N GLN A 41 -20.66 -8.89 -21.52
CA GLN A 41 -21.46 -9.80 -20.70
C GLN A 41 -21.95 -10.97 -21.56
N ASP A 42 -22.05 -12.18 -20.97
CA ASP A 42 -22.69 -13.30 -21.63
C ASP A 42 -24.16 -12.95 -21.92
N ALA A 43 -24.44 -12.50 -23.12
CA ALA A 43 -25.78 -12.11 -23.54
C ALA A 43 -26.67 -13.36 -23.69
N GLY A 44 -27.94 -13.23 -23.27
CA GLY A 44 -29.01 -14.14 -23.68
C GLY A 44 -29.37 -15.28 -22.73
N LYS A 45 -28.62 -15.56 -21.65
CA LYS A 45 -29.04 -16.56 -20.65
C LYS A 45 -29.64 -15.87 -19.41
N PRO A 46 -30.81 -16.32 -18.92
CA PRO A 46 -31.34 -15.85 -17.65
C PRO A 46 -30.40 -16.20 -16.50
N GLY A 47 -30.12 -15.24 -15.63
CA GLY A 47 -29.26 -15.44 -14.47
C GLY A 47 -29.49 -14.39 -13.39
N VAL A 48 -28.90 -14.60 -12.23
CA VAL A 48 -28.76 -13.60 -11.16
C VAL A 48 -27.30 -13.25 -11.01
N VAL A 49 -27.01 -12.04 -10.53
CA VAL A 49 -25.66 -11.49 -10.44
C VAL A 49 -25.40 -10.95 -9.04
N LEU A 50 -24.27 -11.36 -8.46
CA LEU A 50 -23.70 -10.80 -7.23
C LEU A 50 -22.58 -9.80 -7.59
N MET A 51 -22.49 -8.70 -6.88
CA MET A 51 -21.36 -7.78 -6.91
C MET A 51 -20.82 -7.60 -5.50
N CYS A 52 -19.52 -7.82 -5.33
CA CYS A 52 -18.79 -7.51 -4.11
C CYS A 52 -18.01 -6.22 -4.32
N LEU A 53 -18.22 -5.21 -3.46
CA LEU A 53 -17.51 -3.94 -3.49
C LEU A 53 -16.42 -3.92 -2.43
N SER A 54 -15.20 -3.59 -2.83
CA SER A 54 -14.01 -3.57 -1.99
C SER A 54 -13.16 -2.33 -2.25
N ALA A 55 -12.54 -1.78 -1.21
CA ALA A 55 -11.65 -0.63 -1.36
C ALA A 55 -10.32 -1.05 -1.99
N HIS A 56 -9.70 -2.10 -1.47
CA HIS A 56 -8.39 -2.60 -1.90
C HIS A 56 -8.43 -4.09 -2.19
N PRO A 57 -7.46 -4.62 -2.94
CA PRO A 57 -7.17 -6.06 -2.98
C PRO A 57 -7.00 -6.62 -1.57
N ASP A 58 -7.61 -7.75 -1.24
CA ASP A 58 -7.75 -8.46 0.05
C ASP A 58 -8.98 -8.09 0.91
N ASP A 59 -9.74 -7.08 0.51
CA ASP A 59 -10.97 -6.69 1.20
C ASP A 59 -12.20 -7.49 0.75
N GLU A 60 -12.08 -8.30 -0.31
CA GLU A 60 -13.21 -9.08 -0.82
C GLU A 60 -13.63 -10.19 0.17
N ASP A 61 -14.93 -10.47 0.24
CA ASP A 61 -15.41 -11.63 0.99
C ASP A 61 -15.29 -12.90 0.18
N GLY A 62 -14.09 -13.48 0.19
CA GLY A 62 -13.78 -14.69 -0.57
C GLY A 62 -14.68 -15.88 -0.20
N ALA A 63 -15.17 -16.00 1.03
CA ALA A 63 -16.04 -17.09 1.43
C ALA A 63 -17.44 -16.96 0.81
N THR A 64 -18.01 -15.77 0.82
CA THR A 64 -19.30 -15.50 0.19
C THR A 64 -19.22 -15.62 -1.32
N ILE A 65 -18.17 -15.07 -1.93
CA ILE A 65 -17.93 -15.19 -3.37
C ILE A 65 -17.82 -16.66 -3.77
N ALA A 66 -16.97 -17.45 -3.09
CA ALA A 66 -16.81 -18.87 -3.38
C ALA A 66 -18.10 -19.68 -3.19
N TYR A 67 -18.91 -19.36 -2.16
CA TYR A 67 -20.20 -20.01 -1.96
C TYR A 67 -21.14 -19.76 -3.15
N TYR A 68 -21.33 -18.50 -3.53
CA TYR A 68 -22.27 -18.19 -4.60
C TYR A 68 -21.79 -18.63 -5.98
N THR A 69 -20.50 -18.55 -6.26
CA THR A 69 -19.94 -19.00 -7.55
C THR A 69 -19.88 -20.51 -7.66
N ARG A 70 -19.31 -21.21 -6.65
CA ARG A 70 -18.96 -22.64 -6.74
C ARG A 70 -20.13 -23.56 -6.37
N ILE A 71 -20.98 -23.16 -5.43
CA ILE A 71 -22.13 -23.96 -4.97
C ILE A 71 -23.43 -23.53 -5.65
N ARG A 72 -23.67 -22.22 -5.72
CA ARG A 72 -24.93 -21.68 -6.25
C ARG A 72 -24.87 -21.35 -7.75
N HIS A 73 -23.68 -21.43 -8.36
CA HIS A 73 -23.42 -21.12 -9.77
C HIS A 73 -23.90 -19.72 -10.19
N ILE A 74 -23.81 -18.78 -9.27
CA ILE A 74 -24.19 -17.38 -9.47
C ILE A 74 -22.98 -16.61 -10.03
N LYS A 75 -23.20 -15.85 -11.09
CA LYS A 75 -22.21 -14.97 -11.67
C LYS A 75 -21.85 -13.87 -10.65
N THR A 76 -20.56 -13.74 -10.35
CA THR A 76 -20.09 -12.79 -9.33
C THR A 76 -19.01 -11.90 -9.88
N TYR A 77 -19.14 -10.60 -9.59
CA TYR A 77 -18.18 -9.57 -9.90
C TYR A 77 -17.57 -9.02 -8.62
N GLU A 78 -16.25 -8.93 -8.61
CA GLU A 78 -15.44 -8.36 -7.55
C GLU A 78 -14.97 -7.00 -8.05
N THR A 79 -15.43 -5.91 -7.43
CA THR A 79 -15.16 -4.54 -7.90
C THR A 79 -14.38 -3.80 -6.84
N PHE A 80 -13.12 -3.51 -7.17
CA PHE A 80 -12.17 -2.82 -6.31
C PHE A 80 -12.07 -1.36 -6.70
N TYR A 81 -12.06 -0.46 -5.72
CA TYR A 81 -11.93 0.97 -5.98
C TYR A 81 -10.51 1.31 -6.39
N THR A 82 -9.50 0.73 -5.74
CA THR A 82 -8.08 0.93 -6.02
C THR A 82 -7.38 -0.39 -6.36
N ARG A 83 -6.11 -0.31 -6.71
CA ARG A 83 -5.21 -1.46 -6.85
C ARG A 83 -4.32 -1.66 -5.62
N GLY A 84 -4.49 -0.85 -4.57
CA GLY A 84 -3.69 -0.91 -3.36
C GLY A 84 -2.25 -0.35 -3.53
N GLU A 85 -2.07 0.60 -4.42
CA GLU A 85 -0.76 1.17 -4.80
C GLU A 85 -0.08 1.89 -3.64
N GLY A 86 -0.86 2.46 -2.71
CA GLY A 86 -0.38 3.21 -1.53
C GLY A 86 -0.06 2.34 -0.33
N GLY A 87 -0.30 1.04 -0.39
CA GLY A 87 -0.09 0.12 0.71
C GLY A 87 1.39 -0.30 0.88
N GLN A 88 1.64 -1.05 1.96
CA GLN A 88 2.95 -1.65 2.22
C GLN A 88 3.18 -2.88 1.32
N ASN A 89 4.44 -3.15 0.93
CA ASN A 89 4.84 -4.37 0.27
C ASN A 89 5.77 -5.17 1.19
N VAL A 90 5.32 -6.35 1.67
CA VAL A 90 6.10 -7.18 2.61
C VAL A 90 6.98 -8.23 1.92
N ILE A 91 6.97 -8.29 0.59
CA ILE A 91 7.75 -9.26 -0.19
C ILE A 91 8.76 -8.64 -1.14
N GLY A 92 8.76 -7.31 -1.30
CA GLY A 92 9.67 -6.63 -2.21
C GLY A 92 9.68 -5.11 -2.01
N PRO A 93 10.56 -4.41 -2.74
CA PRO A 93 10.73 -2.96 -2.64
C PRO A 93 9.75 -2.17 -3.55
N GLU A 94 8.93 -2.85 -4.33
CA GLU A 94 8.03 -2.22 -5.30
C GLU A 94 6.96 -1.39 -4.60
N LEU A 95 6.73 -0.18 -5.10
CA LEU A 95 5.75 0.79 -4.58
C LEU A 95 4.93 1.39 -5.73
N TYR A 96 3.88 2.13 -5.37
CA TYR A 96 3.06 2.91 -6.29
C TYR A 96 2.48 2.06 -7.43
N ARG A 97 2.58 2.53 -8.66
CA ARG A 97 2.01 1.87 -9.84
C ARG A 97 2.49 0.42 -10.03
N GLU A 98 3.73 0.13 -9.71
CA GLU A 98 4.28 -1.22 -9.81
C GLU A 98 3.67 -2.16 -8.77
N LEU A 99 3.54 -1.70 -7.53
CA LEU A 99 2.83 -2.45 -6.50
C LEU A 99 1.37 -2.73 -6.92
N GLY A 100 0.71 -1.73 -7.52
CA GLY A 100 -0.63 -1.89 -8.08
C GLY A 100 -0.70 -2.94 -9.19
N GLU A 101 0.32 -3.07 -10.03
CA GLU A 101 0.42 -4.12 -11.04
C GLU A 101 0.51 -5.51 -10.37
N ILE A 102 1.43 -5.68 -9.42
CA ILE A 102 1.62 -6.94 -8.68
C ILE A 102 0.33 -7.32 -7.93
N ARG A 103 -0.28 -6.38 -7.22
CA ARG A 103 -1.54 -6.62 -6.50
C ARG A 103 -2.71 -6.95 -7.42
N SER A 104 -2.73 -6.39 -8.63
CA SER A 104 -3.72 -6.77 -9.64
C SER A 104 -3.56 -8.22 -10.09
N GLU A 105 -2.31 -8.70 -10.28
CA GLU A 105 -2.03 -10.11 -10.56
C GLU A 105 -2.50 -11.02 -9.41
N GLU A 106 -2.18 -10.64 -8.17
CA GLU A 106 -2.61 -11.36 -6.96
C GLU A 106 -4.14 -11.45 -6.87
N THR A 107 -4.84 -10.33 -7.12
CA THR A 107 -6.31 -10.24 -7.14
C THR A 107 -6.91 -11.13 -8.23
N LEU A 108 -6.36 -11.11 -9.44
CA LEU A 108 -6.84 -11.98 -10.53
C LEU A 108 -6.61 -13.46 -10.22
N ALA A 109 -5.51 -13.80 -9.55
CA ALA A 109 -5.25 -15.15 -9.09
C ALA A 109 -6.25 -15.58 -7.99
N ALA A 110 -6.57 -14.69 -7.05
CA ALA A 110 -7.58 -14.92 -6.02
C ALA A 110 -8.97 -15.09 -6.64
N ALA A 111 -9.41 -14.17 -7.51
CA ALA A 111 -10.70 -14.23 -8.20
C ALA A 111 -10.88 -15.53 -9.01
N LYS A 112 -9.82 -16.01 -9.68
CA LYS A 112 -9.83 -17.30 -10.39
C LYS A 112 -10.13 -18.47 -9.44
N ILE A 113 -9.54 -18.47 -8.25
CA ILE A 113 -9.79 -19.50 -7.22
C ILE A 113 -11.23 -19.40 -6.73
N LEU A 114 -11.71 -18.20 -6.47
CA LEU A 114 -13.07 -17.94 -6.01
C LEU A 114 -14.13 -18.23 -7.07
N GLY A 115 -13.81 -18.02 -8.35
CA GLY A 115 -14.72 -18.18 -9.49
C GLY A 115 -15.43 -16.89 -9.89
N GLY A 116 -15.02 -15.76 -9.33
CA GLY A 116 -15.48 -14.43 -9.69
C GLY A 116 -14.71 -13.80 -10.85
N LYS A 117 -15.08 -12.57 -11.19
CA LYS A 117 -14.35 -11.71 -12.13
C LYS A 117 -14.03 -10.39 -11.44
N ALA A 118 -12.74 -10.05 -11.35
CA ALA A 118 -12.28 -8.82 -10.72
C ALA A 118 -12.24 -7.65 -11.71
N TYR A 119 -12.62 -6.47 -11.22
CA TYR A 119 -12.57 -5.17 -11.91
C TYR A 119 -12.04 -4.10 -10.98
N PHE A 120 -11.33 -3.12 -11.52
CA PHE A 120 -10.78 -1.99 -10.79
C PHE A 120 -11.36 -0.69 -11.30
N LEU A 121 -11.88 0.17 -10.41
CA LEU A 121 -12.42 1.49 -10.76
C LEU A 121 -11.33 2.51 -11.14
N GLY A 122 -10.06 2.20 -10.82
CA GLY A 122 -8.92 3.03 -11.19
C GLY A 122 -8.75 4.30 -10.36
N PHE A 123 -9.26 4.32 -9.13
CA PHE A 123 -8.86 5.32 -8.16
C PHE A 123 -7.46 4.97 -7.63
N LEU A 124 -6.64 6.00 -7.42
CA LEU A 124 -5.32 5.83 -6.82
C LEU A 124 -5.46 5.51 -5.33
N ASP A 125 -4.84 4.45 -4.87
CA ASP A 125 -4.58 4.29 -3.45
C ASP A 125 -3.43 5.23 -3.05
N PHE A 126 -3.77 6.28 -2.34
CA PHE A 126 -2.82 7.29 -1.87
C PHE A 126 -2.29 7.00 -0.45
N GLY A 127 -2.63 5.84 0.10
CA GLY A 127 -2.27 5.41 1.43
C GLY A 127 -3.43 5.52 2.43
N TYR A 128 -3.09 5.56 3.70
CA TYR A 128 -4.08 5.59 4.76
C TYR A 128 -4.75 6.96 4.87
N SER A 129 -6.07 6.99 4.93
CA SER A 129 -6.87 8.17 5.27
C SER A 129 -7.78 7.87 6.46
N LYS A 130 -8.08 8.89 7.28
CA LYS A 130 -8.95 8.71 8.46
C LYS A 130 -10.42 8.85 8.15
N THR A 131 -10.76 9.64 7.16
CA THR A 131 -12.13 10.07 6.90
C THR A 131 -12.52 9.95 5.43
N ALA A 132 -13.80 9.68 5.19
CA ALA A 132 -14.35 9.73 3.84
C ALA A 132 -14.17 11.11 3.18
N LYS A 133 -14.21 12.21 3.94
CA LYS A 133 -14.00 13.59 3.45
C LYS A 133 -12.65 13.71 2.74
N GLU A 134 -11.59 13.24 3.40
CA GLU A 134 -10.22 13.22 2.85
C GLU A 134 -10.17 12.36 1.56
N THR A 135 -10.69 11.14 1.62
CA THR A 135 -10.68 10.23 0.47
C THR A 135 -11.47 10.80 -0.71
N PHE A 136 -12.66 11.37 -0.49
CA PHE A 136 -13.41 12.02 -1.56
C PHE A 136 -12.62 13.18 -2.19
N ARG A 137 -11.94 14.00 -1.37
CA ARG A 137 -11.08 15.07 -1.88
C ARG A 137 -9.98 14.52 -2.80
N MET A 138 -9.28 13.48 -2.37
CA MET A 138 -8.20 12.85 -3.13
C MET A 138 -8.69 12.15 -4.40
N TRP A 139 -9.89 11.62 -4.38
CA TRP A 139 -10.50 10.95 -5.55
C TRP A 139 -11.35 11.87 -6.42
N GLY A 140 -11.25 13.19 -6.25
CA GLY A 140 -11.88 14.19 -7.11
C GLY A 140 -13.34 14.49 -6.79
N GLY A 141 -13.77 14.25 -5.56
CA GLY A 141 -15.11 14.57 -5.05
C GLY A 141 -16.08 13.39 -5.05
N ASN A 142 -17.15 13.53 -4.26
CA ASN A 142 -18.17 12.49 -4.12
C ASN A 142 -18.78 12.08 -5.47
N ASP A 143 -19.18 13.05 -6.29
CA ASP A 143 -19.82 12.75 -7.57
C ASP A 143 -18.91 11.97 -8.53
N ASN A 144 -17.60 12.30 -8.57
CA ASN A 144 -16.62 11.54 -9.37
C ASN A 144 -16.53 10.06 -8.95
N VAL A 145 -16.64 9.79 -7.65
CA VAL A 145 -16.60 8.41 -7.14
C VAL A 145 -17.94 7.72 -7.42
N LEU A 146 -19.02 8.37 -7.06
CA LEU A 146 -20.37 7.82 -7.20
C LEU A 146 -20.72 7.51 -8.66
N GLN A 147 -20.40 8.40 -9.61
CA GLN A 147 -20.68 8.16 -11.02
C GLN A 147 -19.96 6.90 -11.56
N ARG A 148 -18.72 6.61 -11.09
CA ARG A 148 -17.98 5.43 -11.55
C ARG A 148 -18.61 4.14 -11.05
N ILE A 149 -18.99 4.08 -9.78
CA ILE A 149 -19.66 2.88 -9.24
C ILE A 149 -21.06 2.71 -9.82
N VAL A 150 -21.80 3.80 -10.02
CA VAL A 150 -23.10 3.78 -10.71
C VAL A 150 -22.95 3.23 -12.14
N TYR A 151 -21.92 3.66 -12.87
CA TYR A 151 -21.64 3.12 -14.19
C TYR A 151 -21.38 1.60 -14.14
N MET A 152 -20.56 1.13 -13.22
CA MET A 152 -20.28 -0.30 -13.05
C MET A 152 -21.54 -1.09 -12.73
N ILE A 153 -22.42 -0.57 -11.87
CA ILE A 153 -23.71 -1.18 -11.55
C ILE A 153 -24.60 -1.26 -12.79
N ARG A 154 -24.71 -0.18 -13.56
CA ARG A 154 -25.49 -0.13 -14.81
C ARG A 154 -24.97 -1.09 -15.88
N ALA A 155 -23.64 -1.21 -15.99
CA ALA A 155 -23.00 -2.07 -16.97
C ALA A 155 -23.03 -3.55 -16.58
N LEU A 156 -22.78 -3.88 -15.30
CA LEU A 156 -22.69 -5.26 -14.79
C LEU A 156 -24.04 -5.79 -14.30
N GLN A 157 -24.99 -4.92 -14.01
CA GLN A 157 -26.38 -5.21 -13.66
C GLN A 157 -26.53 -6.21 -12.48
N PRO A 158 -25.90 -5.97 -11.31
CA PRO A 158 -26.02 -6.85 -10.16
C PRO A 158 -27.44 -6.81 -9.58
N ASP A 159 -27.95 -7.98 -9.16
CA ASP A 159 -29.18 -8.05 -8.38
C ASP A 159 -28.91 -7.78 -6.91
N VAL A 160 -27.79 -8.29 -6.41
CA VAL A 160 -27.36 -8.15 -5.04
C VAL A 160 -25.97 -7.53 -4.99
N ILE A 161 -25.81 -6.54 -4.14
CA ILE A 161 -24.51 -5.96 -3.79
C ILE A 161 -24.17 -6.33 -2.34
N ILE A 162 -22.94 -6.76 -2.13
CA ILE A 162 -22.35 -6.98 -0.81
C ILE A 162 -21.09 -6.13 -0.65
N THR A 163 -20.77 -5.75 0.57
CA THR A 163 -19.48 -5.14 0.91
C THR A 163 -19.09 -5.44 2.35
N ASN A 164 -17.77 -5.51 2.61
CA ASN A 164 -17.20 -5.58 3.94
C ASN A 164 -17.07 -4.19 4.60
N HIS A 165 -17.45 -3.14 3.90
CA HIS A 165 -17.23 -1.76 4.30
C HIS A 165 -18.54 -1.10 4.75
N ASP A 166 -18.43 -0.29 5.81
CA ASP A 166 -19.50 0.55 6.31
C ASP A 166 -18.99 1.96 6.62
N THR A 167 -19.78 2.75 7.33
CA THR A 167 -19.44 4.12 7.71
C THR A 167 -18.98 4.24 9.17
N ILE A 168 -18.58 3.14 9.81
CA ILE A 168 -18.18 3.13 11.22
C ILE A 168 -16.84 3.83 11.38
N THR A 169 -16.82 4.89 12.17
CA THR A 169 -15.64 5.71 12.43
C THR A 169 -15.08 5.57 13.85
N THR A 170 -15.76 4.83 14.72
CA THR A 170 -15.40 4.69 16.14
C THR A 170 -14.54 3.46 16.41
N LEU A 171 -13.52 3.60 17.26
CA LEU A 171 -12.72 2.49 17.74
C LEU A 171 -13.57 1.48 18.56
N PRO A 172 -13.20 0.19 18.59
CA PRO A 172 -12.02 -0.44 17.95
C PRO A 172 -12.23 -0.87 16.49
N TYR A 173 -13.40 -0.63 15.91
CA TYR A 173 -13.78 -1.13 14.59
C TYR A 173 -13.81 -0.03 13.52
N ARG A 174 -12.98 0.98 13.71
CA ARG A 174 -12.92 2.11 12.80
C ARG A 174 -12.59 1.67 11.39
N GLN A 175 -13.51 1.96 10.47
CA GLN A 175 -13.24 1.91 9.04
C GLN A 175 -12.40 3.14 8.67
N HIS A 176 -11.29 2.97 7.95
CA HIS A 176 -10.54 4.12 7.44
C HIS A 176 -11.23 4.75 6.23
N GLY A 177 -10.77 5.93 5.79
CA GLY A 177 -11.48 6.77 4.84
C GLY A 177 -11.87 6.08 3.53
N ASN A 178 -10.96 5.28 2.94
CA ASN A 178 -11.25 4.55 1.70
C ASN A 178 -12.42 3.56 1.89
N HIS A 179 -12.44 2.84 3.01
CA HIS A 179 -13.52 1.90 3.35
C HIS A 179 -14.85 2.64 3.57
N GLN A 180 -14.82 3.78 4.30
CA GLN A 180 -16.01 4.61 4.51
C GLN A 180 -16.61 5.07 3.17
N VAL A 181 -15.78 5.49 2.21
CA VAL A 181 -16.22 5.90 0.88
C VAL A 181 -16.93 4.76 0.15
N VAL A 182 -16.41 3.53 0.24
CA VAL A 182 -17.09 2.37 -0.37
C VAL A 182 -18.46 2.16 0.25
N GLY A 183 -18.59 2.18 1.59
CA GLY A 183 -19.87 2.04 2.29
C GLY A 183 -20.88 3.14 1.92
N ILE A 184 -20.44 4.42 1.90
CA ILE A 184 -21.26 5.58 1.52
C ILE A 184 -21.75 5.44 0.07
N THR A 185 -20.83 5.22 -0.86
CA THR A 185 -21.18 5.18 -2.27
C THR A 185 -21.93 3.92 -2.67
N ALA A 186 -21.75 2.79 -1.98
CA ALA A 186 -22.61 1.61 -2.14
C ALA A 186 -24.07 1.91 -1.79
N TYR A 187 -24.28 2.64 -0.68
CA TYR A 187 -25.62 3.06 -0.25
C TYR A 187 -26.26 4.02 -1.26
N GLU A 188 -25.56 5.06 -1.68
CA GLU A 188 -26.06 6.06 -2.62
C GLU A 188 -26.31 5.47 -4.02
N ALA A 189 -25.40 4.61 -4.49
CA ALA A 189 -25.49 3.98 -5.79
C ALA A 189 -26.69 3.03 -5.94
N PHE A 190 -27.22 2.49 -4.83
CA PHE A 190 -28.41 1.63 -4.84
C PHE A 190 -29.61 2.31 -5.52
N THR A 191 -29.81 3.60 -5.28
CA THR A 191 -30.88 4.40 -5.89
C THR A 191 -30.43 5.13 -7.14
N LYS A 192 -29.19 5.65 -7.16
CA LYS A 192 -28.67 6.44 -8.28
C LYS A 192 -28.47 5.63 -9.56
N ALA A 193 -28.19 4.33 -9.46
CA ALA A 193 -28.06 3.49 -10.63
C ALA A 193 -29.39 3.30 -11.39
N ALA A 194 -30.52 3.36 -10.69
CA ALA A 194 -31.85 3.28 -11.28
C ALA A 194 -32.39 4.64 -11.77
N ASP A 195 -31.80 5.74 -11.35
CA ASP A 195 -32.23 7.10 -11.69
C ASP A 195 -31.80 7.44 -13.13
N PRO A 196 -32.75 7.60 -14.07
CA PRO A 196 -32.41 7.92 -15.47
C PRO A 196 -31.90 9.35 -15.66
N THR A 197 -32.05 10.21 -14.66
CA THR A 197 -31.59 11.61 -14.71
C THR A 197 -30.18 11.79 -14.21
N TYR A 198 -29.65 10.82 -13.44
CA TYR A 198 -28.29 10.84 -12.90
C TYR A 198 -27.31 10.33 -13.96
N HIS A 199 -26.41 11.18 -14.44
CA HIS A 199 -25.41 10.87 -15.48
C HIS A 199 -25.99 10.13 -16.70
N PRO A 200 -26.98 10.74 -17.44
CA PRO A 200 -27.59 10.11 -18.61
C PRO A 200 -26.62 9.88 -19.78
N GLU A 201 -25.48 10.59 -19.81
CA GLU A 201 -24.41 10.39 -20.80
C GLU A 201 -23.72 9.01 -20.68
N GLN A 202 -23.97 8.28 -19.60
CA GLN A 202 -23.49 6.90 -19.45
C GLN A 202 -24.32 5.90 -20.26
N PHE A 203 -25.50 6.28 -20.75
CA PHE A 203 -26.38 5.36 -21.44
C PHE A 203 -25.93 5.08 -22.87
N GLY A 204 -26.20 3.89 -23.35
CA GLY A 204 -25.82 3.40 -24.67
C GLY A 204 -24.98 2.10 -24.57
N ASN A 205 -24.80 1.43 -25.71
CA ASN A 205 -24.01 0.18 -25.80
C ASN A 205 -24.40 -0.90 -24.75
N GLY A 206 -25.71 -1.03 -24.52
CA GLY A 206 -26.25 -1.98 -23.53
C GLY A 206 -26.23 -1.49 -22.09
N VAL A 207 -25.77 -0.28 -21.83
CA VAL A 207 -25.81 0.37 -20.50
C VAL A 207 -27.07 1.23 -20.40
N GLY A 208 -27.81 1.06 -19.31
CA GLY A 208 -29.03 1.82 -19.01
C GLY A 208 -29.32 1.81 -17.51
N PRO A 209 -30.40 2.48 -17.06
CA PRO A 209 -30.78 2.47 -15.65
C PRO A 209 -30.93 1.04 -15.12
N TRP A 210 -30.40 0.78 -13.92
CA TRP A 210 -30.48 -0.52 -13.30
C TRP A 210 -30.85 -0.45 -11.83
N GLN A 211 -31.94 -1.12 -11.42
CA GLN A 211 -32.34 -1.22 -10.03
C GLN A 211 -31.70 -2.45 -9.38
N VAL A 212 -30.76 -2.21 -8.48
CA VAL A 212 -30.24 -3.23 -7.55
C VAL A 212 -31.40 -3.68 -6.64
N LYS A 213 -31.48 -4.99 -6.36
CA LYS A 213 -32.61 -5.56 -5.59
C LYS A 213 -32.35 -5.52 -4.11
N LYS A 214 -31.11 -5.81 -3.70
CA LYS A 214 -30.73 -5.83 -2.27
C LYS A 214 -29.27 -5.36 -2.12
N LEU A 215 -29.01 -4.62 -1.04
CA LEU A 215 -27.70 -4.22 -0.58
C LEU A 215 -27.47 -4.77 0.83
N TYR A 216 -26.36 -5.43 1.03
CA TYR A 216 -25.94 -5.99 2.30
C TYR A 216 -24.58 -5.48 2.73
N PHE A 217 -24.44 -5.15 4.02
CA PHE A 217 -23.15 -4.87 4.66
C PHE A 217 -22.76 -6.03 5.55
N ARG A 218 -21.48 -6.38 5.55
CA ARG A 218 -20.96 -7.41 6.43
C ARG A 218 -21.00 -6.96 7.88
N VAL A 219 -21.41 -7.86 8.77
CA VAL A 219 -21.33 -7.67 10.21
C VAL A 219 -19.89 -7.82 10.64
N LEU A 220 -19.33 -6.79 11.26
CA LEU A 220 -17.93 -6.73 11.71
C LEU A 220 -17.79 -6.89 13.22
N ARG A 221 -18.89 -6.72 13.99
CA ARG A 221 -18.90 -6.72 15.46
C ARG A 221 -19.83 -7.80 16.01
N LYS A 222 -19.40 -8.49 17.07
CA LYS A 222 -20.25 -9.46 17.77
C LYS A 222 -21.55 -8.83 18.28
N SER A 223 -21.52 -7.58 18.73
CA SER A 223 -22.70 -6.84 19.20
C SER A 223 -23.76 -6.57 18.12
N GLU A 224 -23.42 -6.78 16.86
CA GLU A 224 -24.35 -6.64 15.73
C GLU A 224 -25.04 -7.96 15.38
N LEU A 225 -24.61 -9.09 15.95
CA LEU A 225 -25.17 -10.42 15.66
C LEU A 225 -26.60 -10.62 16.24
N ASP A 226 -27.01 -9.79 17.18
CA ASP A 226 -28.34 -9.83 17.77
C ASP A 226 -29.36 -8.94 17.03
N GLN A 227 -28.98 -8.41 15.86
CA GLN A 227 -29.86 -7.55 15.06
C GLN A 227 -30.76 -8.37 14.12
N ASP A 228 -31.86 -7.73 13.70
CA ASP A 228 -32.77 -8.30 12.71
C ASP A 228 -32.17 -8.27 11.29
N SER A 229 -32.73 -9.10 10.42
CA SER A 229 -32.40 -9.13 8.99
C SER A 229 -30.97 -9.58 8.66
N LEU A 230 -30.42 -10.49 9.46
CA LEU A 230 -29.09 -11.07 9.25
C LEU A 230 -29.14 -12.32 8.36
N VAL A 231 -28.23 -12.38 7.39
CA VAL A 231 -28.04 -13.55 6.51
C VAL A 231 -26.68 -14.17 6.79
N THR A 232 -26.67 -15.46 7.10
CA THR A 232 -25.45 -16.22 7.37
C THR A 232 -25.07 -17.09 6.17
N ILE A 233 -23.80 -17.04 5.77
CA ILE A 233 -23.29 -17.79 4.62
C ILE A 233 -22.74 -19.15 5.07
N PRO A 234 -23.18 -20.30 4.49
CA PRO A 234 -22.76 -21.63 4.90
C PRO A 234 -21.38 -21.98 4.33
N VAL A 235 -20.32 -21.74 5.09
CA VAL A 235 -18.92 -21.94 4.66
C VAL A 235 -18.42 -23.39 4.74
N ASN A 236 -19.16 -24.27 5.43
CA ASN A 236 -18.81 -25.70 5.59
C ASN A 236 -19.19 -26.57 4.39
N MET A 237 -19.96 -26.04 3.44
CA MET A 237 -20.29 -26.75 2.21
C MET A 237 -19.03 -27.06 1.41
N LYS A 238 -19.04 -28.20 0.71
CA LYS A 238 -17.87 -28.67 -0.04
C LYS A 238 -18.07 -28.53 -1.55
N TYR A 239 -16.98 -28.10 -2.20
CA TYR A 239 -16.81 -28.08 -3.66
C TYR A 239 -15.52 -28.83 -4.01
N HIS A 240 -15.61 -29.90 -4.81
CA HIS A 240 -14.47 -30.78 -5.14
C HIS A 240 -13.63 -31.18 -3.91
N GLY A 241 -14.31 -31.63 -2.85
CA GLY A 241 -13.69 -32.15 -1.62
C GLY A 241 -13.17 -31.08 -0.64
N LYS A 242 -13.14 -29.79 -1.02
CA LYS A 242 -12.70 -28.67 -0.15
C LYS A 242 -13.91 -27.90 0.36
N THR A 243 -13.87 -27.45 1.63
CA THR A 243 -14.90 -26.55 2.14
C THR A 243 -14.78 -25.18 1.47
N ILE A 244 -15.88 -24.43 1.43
CA ILE A 244 -15.89 -23.05 0.95
C ILE A 244 -14.86 -22.20 1.71
N GLN A 245 -14.75 -22.39 3.02
CA GLN A 245 -13.75 -21.73 3.85
C GLN A 245 -12.31 -22.04 3.40
N GLN A 246 -12.00 -23.30 3.05
CA GLN A 246 -10.68 -23.67 2.54
C GLN A 246 -10.38 -23.05 1.17
N ILE A 247 -11.41 -22.88 0.34
CA ILE A 247 -11.28 -22.22 -0.97
C ILE A 247 -11.00 -20.74 -0.77
N ALA A 248 -11.76 -20.07 0.09
CA ALA A 248 -11.57 -18.67 0.43
C ALA A 248 -10.18 -18.39 1.04
N TRP A 249 -9.74 -19.27 1.95
CA TRP A 249 -8.41 -19.20 2.53
C TRP A 249 -7.29 -19.32 1.48
N LYS A 250 -7.45 -20.22 0.51
CA LYS A 250 -6.49 -20.36 -0.59
C LYS A 250 -6.45 -19.12 -1.48
N ALA A 251 -7.58 -18.46 -1.69
CA ALA A 251 -7.66 -17.23 -2.45
C ALA A 251 -6.99 -16.07 -1.69
N LEU A 252 -7.32 -15.89 -0.41
CA LEU A 252 -6.71 -14.86 0.43
C LEU A 252 -5.17 -14.93 0.43
N LYS A 253 -4.61 -16.14 0.45
CA LYS A 253 -3.15 -16.35 0.39
C LYS A 253 -2.49 -15.92 -0.94
N GLN A 254 -3.26 -15.52 -1.94
CA GLN A 254 -2.68 -14.93 -3.15
C GLN A 254 -2.20 -13.50 -2.93
N HIS A 255 -2.74 -12.78 -1.94
CA HIS A 255 -2.35 -11.41 -1.58
C HIS A 255 -1.04 -11.39 -0.77
N ARG A 256 0.06 -11.82 -1.40
CA ARG A 256 1.38 -12.00 -0.76
C ARG A 256 2.04 -10.68 -0.40
N THR A 257 1.86 -9.66 -1.24
CA THR A 257 2.38 -8.31 -0.96
C THR A 257 1.84 -7.75 0.36
N GLN A 258 0.67 -8.23 0.79
CA GLN A 258 0.01 -7.85 2.03
C GLN A 258 0.30 -8.83 3.19
N GLY A 259 1.12 -9.87 2.95
CA GLY A 259 1.54 -10.84 3.95
C GLY A 259 0.53 -11.94 4.24
N MET A 260 -0.56 -12.04 3.45
CA MET A 260 -1.62 -13.01 3.70
C MET A 260 -1.18 -14.47 3.53
N ASP A 261 -0.12 -14.72 2.76
CA ASP A 261 0.47 -16.05 2.60
C ASP A 261 1.14 -16.58 3.88
N LYS A 262 1.55 -15.68 4.78
CA LYS A 262 2.23 -15.99 6.06
C LYS A 262 1.25 -16.25 7.20
N LEU A 263 -0.03 -15.91 7.03
CA LEU A 263 -1.05 -16.13 8.05
C LEU A 263 -1.35 -17.62 8.26
N ASN A 264 -1.63 -18.00 9.51
CA ASN A 264 -2.25 -19.29 9.83
C ASN A 264 -3.75 -19.12 9.99
N PHE A 265 -4.51 -20.17 9.71
CA PHE A 265 -5.97 -20.12 9.83
C PHE A 265 -6.44 -19.80 11.25
N SER A 266 -5.66 -20.23 12.26
CA SER A 266 -5.90 -19.95 13.68
C SER A 266 -5.74 -18.46 14.05
N ASP A 267 -5.07 -17.69 13.20
CA ASP A 267 -4.80 -16.27 13.46
C ASP A 267 -5.98 -15.37 13.04
N LEU A 268 -6.96 -15.95 12.34
CA LEU A 268 -8.16 -15.22 11.92
C LEU A 268 -9.05 -14.89 13.13
N PRO A 269 -9.60 -13.67 13.21
CA PRO A 269 -10.61 -13.32 14.20
C PRO A 269 -11.82 -14.28 14.13
N GLU A 270 -12.40 -14.62 15.27
CA GLU A 270 -13.54 -15.55 15.36
C GLU A 270 -14.76 -15.18 14.49
N VAL A 271 -14.93 -13.90 14.18
CA VAL A 271 -16.03 -13.40 13.31
C VAL A 271 -15.76 -13.58 11.81
N PHE A 272 -14.51 -13.88 11.42
CA PHE A 272 -14.13 -14.04 10.01
C PHE A 272 -14.50 -15.40 9.39
N PRO A 273 -14.47 -16.52 10.14
CA PRO A 273 -14.72 -17.82 9.54
C PRO A 273 -16.09 -17.98 8.91
N GLN A 274 -17.12 -17.28 9.43
CA GLN A 274 -18.48 -17.38 8.93
C GLN A 274 -19.05 -16.00 8.61
N PRO A 275 -19.15 -15.63 7.32
CA PRO A 275 -19.71 -14.35 6.93
C PRO A 275 -21.19 -14.22 7.36
N VAL A 276 -21.49 -13.11 8.01
CA VAL A 276 -22.84 -12.68 8.35
C VAL A 276 -23.07 -11.31 7.75
N TYR A 277 -24.20 -11.14 7.10
CA TYR A 277 -24.56 -9.90 6.42
C TYR A 277 -25.83 -9.32 6.99
N LYS A 278 -25.88 -8.01 7.16
CA LYS A 278 -27.07 -7.24 7.48
C LYS A 278 -27.68 -6.68 6.20
N LEU A 279 -28.97 -6.86 6.03
CA LEU A 279 -29.72 -6.22 4.95
C LEU A 279 -29.84 -4.71 5.23
N ILE A 280 -29.26 -3.90 4.36
CA ILE A 280 -29.25 -2.42 4.47
C ILE A 280 -30.38 -1.81 3.66
N LEU A 281 -30.49 -2.20 2.40
CA LEU A 281 -31.52 -1.71 1.49
C LEU A 281 -32.13 -2.87 0.70
N SER A 282 -33.43 -2.81 0.47
CA SER A 282 -34.15 -3.74 -0.39
C SER A 282 -35.23 -3.00 -1.19
N ASP A 283 -35.39 -3.33 -2.45
CA ASP A 283 -36.61 -3.03 -3.16
C ASP A 283 -37.75 -3.79 -2.48
N ARG A 284 -38.77 -3.10 -1.99
CA ARG A 284 -39.82 -3.61 -1.07
C ARG A 284 -40.52 -4.90 -1.52
N LYS A 285 -40.46 -5.21 -2.82
CA LYS A 285 -41.06 -6.44 -3.38
C LYS A 285 -40.24 -7.72 -3.14
N TYR A 286 -39.01 -7.64 -2.63
CA TYR A 286 -38.14 -8.78 -2.40
C TYR A 286 -38.11 -9.17 -0.92
N PRO A 287 -38.55 -10.39 -0.57
CA PRO A 287 -38.57 -10.84 0.82
C PRO A 287 -37.18 -11.07 1.38
N TYR A 288 -37.04 -10.93 2.68
CA TYR A 288 -35.87 -11.32 3.44
C TYR A 288 -35.90 -12.84 3.74
N ASN A 289 -34.72 -13.47 3.76
CA ASN A 289 -34.50 -14.85 4.22
C ASN A 289 -33.12 -14.95 4.91
N PRO A 290 -33.00 -15.48 6.13
CA PRO A 290 -31.76 -15.53 6.89
C PRO A 290 -30.68 -16.43 6.29
N ASN A 291 -31.02 -17.27 5.27
CA ASN A 291 -30.13 -18.23 4.66
C ASN A 291 -29.82 -17.93 3.19
N ASP A 292 -30.37 -16.86 2.61
CA ASP A 292 -30.19 -16.57 1.18
C ASP A 292 -30.27 -15.07 0.86
N LEU A 293 -29.15 -14.51 0.38
CA LEU A 293 -29.07 -13.12 -0.09
C LEU A 293 -30.04 -12.87 -1.27
N PHE A 294 -30.32 -13.87 -2.08
CA PHE A 294 -31.13 -13.79 -3.30
C PHE A 294 -32.61 -14.11 -3.10
N SER A 295 -33.08 -14.27 -1.86
CA SER A 295 -34.45 -14.63 -1.58
C SER A 295 -35.46 -13.81 -2.41
N GLY A 296 -36.34 -14.49 -3.14
CA GLY A 296 -37.38 -13.91 -3.99
C GLY A 296 -36.92 -13.32 -5.32
N ILE A 297 -35.60 -13.25 -5.59
CA ILE A 297 -35.07 -12.72 -6.83
C ILE A 297 -35.07 -13.84 -7.88
N LYS A 298 -35.74 -13.59 -9.02
CA LYS A 298 -35.80 -14.53 -10.16
C LYS A 298 -34.72 -14.20 -11.20
N PRO A 299 -34.11 -15.21 -11.83
CA PRO A 299 -33.21 -14.99 -12.96
C PRO A 299 -33.84 -14.16 -14.07
N SER A 300 -33.10 -13.23 -14.63
CA SER A 300 -33.53 -12.37 -15.76
C SER A 300 -32.50 -12.37 -16.86
N VAL A 301 -32.96 -12.19 -18.11
CA VAL A 301 -32.08 -11.95 -19.26
C VAL A 301 -31.56 -10.51 -19.19
N ARG A 302 -30.27 -10.36 -19.45
CA ARG A 302 -29.62 -9.04 -19.45
C ARG A 302 -29.11 -8.68 -20.84
N PRO A 303 -29.21 -7.41 -21.24
CA PRO A 303 -28.52 -6.93 -22.44
C PRO A 303 -27.00 -7.07 -22.27
N SER A 304 -26.32 -7.29 -23.37
CA SER A 304 -24.85 -7.24 -23.40
C SER A 304 -24.41 -5.79 -23.26
N GLY A 305 -23.60 -5.50 -22.26
CA GLY A 305 -22.97 -4.20 -22.06
C GLY A 305 -21.47 -4.27 -22.31
N THR A 306 -20.88 -3.14 -22.71
CA THR A 306 -19.43 -2.99 -22.86
C THR A 306 -18.92 -2.05 -21.79
N LEU A 307 -17.90 -2.47 -21.04
CA LEU A 307 -17.22 -1.61 -20.07
C LEU A 307 -16.09 -0.85 -20.76
N PRO A 308 -16.17 0.49 -20.82
CA PRO A 308 -15.05 1.30 -21.27
C PRO A 308 -13.85 1.15 -20.34
N GLU A 309 -12.65 1.13 -20.90
CA GLU A 309 -11.38 1.01 -20.16
C GLU A 309 -11.25 2.05 -19.03
N LYS A 310 -11.77 3.25 -19.22
CA LYS A 310 -11.73 4.32 -18.20
C LYS A 310 -12.46 4.00 -16.88
N TYR A 311 -13.38 3.01 -16.88
CA TYR A 311 -14.16 2.60 -15.71
C TYR A 311 -13.77 1.23 -15.17
N ALA A 312 -13.02 0.44 -15.96
CA ALA A 312 -12.55 -0.88 -15.55
C ALA A 312 -11.11 -1.06 -16.04
N VAL A 313 -10.17 -0.72 -15.19
CA VAL A 313 -8.75 -0.84 -15.52
C VAL A 313 -8.37 -2.32 -15.49
N ALA A 314 -7.85 -2.81 -16.61
CA ALA A 314 -7.29 -4.17 -16.71
C ALA A 314 -5.76 -4.12 -16.62
N LEU A 315 -5.13 -5.27 -16.35
CA LEU A 315 -3.70 -5.41 -16.59
C LEU A 315 -3.39 -5.17 -18.06
N LYS A 316 -2.37 -4.37 -18.33
CA LYS A 316 -1.89 -4.17 -19.69
C LYS A 316 -1.13 -5.43 -20.14
N PRO A 317 -1.17 -5.78 -21.44
CA PRO A 317 -0.38 -6.90 -21.96
C PRO A 317 1.13 -6.72 -21.73
N PHE A 318 1.58 -5.46 -21.63
CA PHE A 318 2.95 -5.11 -21.38
C PHE A 318 3.05 -3.81 -20.57
N SER A 319 3.85 -3.83 -19.49
CA SER A 319 4.12 -2.67 -18.64
C SER A 319 5.59 -2.59 -18.29
N ILE A 320 6.08 -1.37 -18.02
CA ILE A 320 7.44 -1.13 -17.51
C ILE A 320 7.40 -0.25 -16.26
N PHE A 321 8.39 -0.46 -15.39
CA PHE A 321 8.64 0.35 -14.20
C PHE A 321 10.14 0.56 -14.04
N VAL A 322 10.57 1.82 -13.88
CA VAL A 322 11.97 2.19 -13.75
C VAL A 322 12.40 2.33 -12.29
N HIS A 323 13.59 1.90 -11.97
CA HIS A 323 14.23 2.02 -10.66
C HIS A 323 15.65 2.56 -10.77
N PRO A 324 16.05 3.50 -9.89
CA PRO A 324 15.22 4.20 -8.92
C PRO A 324 14.25 5.18 -9.57
N LYS A 325 13.14 5.51 -8.89
CA LYS A 325 12.20 6.55 -9.35
C LYS A 325 12.76 7.96 -9.26
N TYR A 326 13.68 8.17 -8.33
CA TYR A 326 14.36 9.42 -8.08
C TYR A 326 15.84 9.18 -8.03
N SER A 327 16.61 10.04 -8.68
CA SER A 327 18.09 10.02 -8.68
C SER A 327 18.64 11.42 -8.38
N LEU A 328 19.76 11.46 -7.68
CA LEU A 328 20.38 12.69 -7.25
C LEU A 328 21.17 13.34 -8.39
N LEU A 329 20.82 14.56 -8.77
CA LEU A 329 21.63 15.42 -9.61
C LEU A 329 22.88 15.85 -8.83
N LYS A 330 24.07 15.53 -9.35
CA LYS A 330 25.35 15.93 -8.75
C LYS A 330 25.53 17.45 -8.81
N ALA A 331 26.43 17.95 -7.98
CA ALA A 331 26.74 19.39 -7.92
C ALA A 331 27.37 19.88 -9.26
N GLU A 332 27.21 21.17 -9.55
CA GLU A 332 27.79 21.83 -10.73
C GLU A 332 29.29 21.57 -10.85
N GLY A 333 29.76 21.22 -12.04
CA GLY A 333 31.20 21.03 -12.34
C GLY A 333 31.53 19.85 -13.23
N THR A 334 30.61 18.92 -13.46
CA THR A 334 30.76 17.83 -14.42
C THR A 334 30.04 18.19 -15.73
N SER A 335 30.58 17.82 -16.87
CA SER A 335 29.91 18.06 -18.16
C SER A 335 28.71 17.13 -18.36
N HIS A 336 28.73 15.97 -17.75
CA HIS A 336 27.68 14.95 -17.80
C HIS A 336 27.62 14.22 -16.47
N ASP A 337 26.40 13.81 -16.09
CA ASP A 337 26.11 12.92 -14.96
C ASP A 337 25.71 11.54 -15.52
N GLU A 338 26.32 10.48 -15.00
CA GLU A 338 25.96 9.10 -15.34
C GLU A 338 25.00 8.55 -14.28
N PHE A 339 23.91 7.95 -14.74
CA PHE A 339 22.88 7.34 -13.91
C PHE A 339 22.70 5.87 -14.30
N HIS A 340 22.51 5.02 -13.30
CA HIS A 340 22.23 3.60 -13.50
C HIS A 340 20.76 3.31 -13.18
N PHE A 341 20.08 2.68 -14.12
CA PHE A 341 18.67 2.32 -13.98
C PHE A 341 18.44 0.85 -14.27
N LYS A 342 17.42 0.32 -13.64
CA LYS A 342 16.82 -0.97 -13.93
C LYS A 342 15.38 -0.72 -14.38
N ILE A 343 14.99 -1.23 -15.55
CA ILE A 343 13.62 -1.23 -16.02
C ILE A 343 13.05 -2.61 -15.72
N ASP A 344 12.14 -2.73 -14.78
CA ASP A 344 11.36 -3.95 -14.59
C ASP A 344 10.25 -4.00 -15.63
N THR A 345 10.14 -5.12 -16.33
CA THR A 345 9.17 -5.36 -17.39
C THR A 345 8.17 -6.42 -16.98
N TYR A 346 6.91 -6.18 -17.26
CA TYR A 346 5.81 -7.12 -16.99
C TYR A 346 5.18 -7.54 -18.32
N ASN A 347 5.35 -8.81 -18.67
CA ASN A 347 4.89 -9.39 -19.92
C ASN A 347 3.75 -10.38 -19.65
N HIS A 348 2.53 -9.92 -19.83
CA HIS A 348 1.31 -10.72 -19.65
C HIS A 348 0.83 -11.43 -20.94
N THR A 349 1.59 -11.34 -22.04
CA THR A 349 1.18 -11.96 -23.31
C THR A 349 1.31 -13.49 -23.33
N GLY A 350 2.09 -14.06 -22.40
CA GLY A 350 2.42 -15.48 -22.37
C GLY A 350 3.42 -15.92 -23.48
N SER A 351 3.97 -14.99 -24.24
CA SER A 351 4.97 -15.23 -25.28
C SER A 351 6.18 -14.31 -25.10
N PRO A 352 7.39 -14.66 -25.55
CA PRO A 352 8.52 -13.74 -25.57
C PRO A 352 8.18 -12.50 -26.38
N LEU A 353 8.72 -11.37 -25.96
CA LEU A 353 8.60 -10.09 -26.66
C LEU A 353 9.99 -9.57 -27.03
N TYR A 354 10.13 -9.06 -28.24
CA TYR A 354 11.26 -8.23 -28.63
C TYR A 354 10.86 -6.77 -28.45
N VAL A 355 11.64 -6.01 -27.68
CA VAL A 355 11.35 -4.60 -27.39
C VAL A 355 12.49 -3.71 -27.80
N ALA A 356 12.16 -2.53 -28.32
CA ALA A 356 13.10 -1.43 -28.43
C ALA A 356 12.95 -0.58 -27.16
N ALA A 357 14.01 -0.50 -26.37
CA ALA A 357 14.07 0.32 -25.15
C ALA A 357 14.85 1.60 -25.46
N PHE A 358 14.31 2.74 -25.08
CA PHE A 358 15.01 4.02 -25.22
C PHE A 358 14.65 4.99 -24.09
N VAL A 359 15.59 5.90 -23.83
CA VAL A 359 15.45 6.95 -22.83
C VAL A 359 15.54 8.31 -23.49
N ASN A 360 14.61 9.18 -23.15
CA ASN A 360 14.62 10.58 -23.57
C ASN A 360 14.86 11.51 -22.38
N HIS A 361 15.74 12.47 -22.58
CA HIS A 361 15.91 13.64 -21.73
C HIS A 361 15.36 14.85 -22.47
N GLY A 362 14.19 15.33 -22.06
CA GLY A 362 13.43 16.31 -22.84
C GLY A 362 13.09 15.80 -24.24
N ARG A 363 13.63 16.47 -25.27
CA ARG A 363 13.44 16.08 -26.68
C ARG A 363 14.59 15.22 -27.24
N GLN A 364 15.68 15.08 -26.48
CA GLN A 364 16.87 14.34 -26.92
C GLN A 364 16.77 12.88 -26.48
N ARG A 365 17.07 11.95 -27.39
CA ARG A 365 17.27 10.53 -27.07
C ARG A 365 18.70 10.37 -26.54
N VAL A 366 18.81 9.86 -25.32
CA VAL A 366 20.11 9.67 -24.63
C VAL A 366 20.49 8.20 -24.49
N PHE A 367 19.59 7.27 -24.82
CA PHE A 367 19.84 5.83 -24.82
C PHE A 367 18.90 5.13 -25.82
N ASP A 368 19.40 4.08 -26.51
CA ASP A 368 18.62 3.27 -27.45
C ASP A 368 19.20 1.85 -27.52
N GLU A 369 18.38 0.84 -27.24
CA GLU A 369 18.79 -0.57 -27.25
C GLU A 369 17.62 -1.48 -27.65
N HIS A 370 17.93 -2.67 -28.14
CA HIS A 370 16.98 -3.71 -28.50
C HIS A 370 17.20 -4.94 -27.61
N GLU A 371 16.15 -5.40 -26.95
CA GLU A 371 16.23 -6.48 -25.96
C GLU A 371 15.18 -7.55 -26.24
N GLU A 372 15.53 -8.82 -25.99
CA GLU A 372 14.57 -9.92 -25.97
C GLU A 372 14.12 -10.18 -24.53
N LEU A 373 12.83 -9.96 -24.25
CA LEU A 373 12.25 -10.30 -22.97
C LEU A 373 11.81 -11.77 -22.94
N SER A 374 12.09 -12.43 -21.84
CA SER A 374 11.75 -13.84 -21.64
C SER A 374 10.23 -14.08 -21.64
N ARG A 375 9.82 -15.36 -21.61
CA ARG A 375 8.42 -15.75 -21.37
C ARG A 375 7.97 -15.55 -19.92
N ALA A 376 8.88 -15.17 -19.03
CA ALA A 376 8.53 -14.87 -17.65
C ALA A 376 7.58 -13.68 -17.59
N ILE A 377 6.67 -13.70 -16.62
CA ILE A 377 5.78 -12.57 -16.39
C ILE A 377 6.59 -11.31 -16.08
N ARG A 378 7.71 -11.45 -15.36
CA ARG A 378 8.60 -10.37 -14.99
C ARG A 378 10.03 -10.64 -15.50
N ASP A 379 10.62 -9.61 -16.09
CA ASP A 379 12.00 -9.56 -16.55
C ASP A 379 12.58 -8.18 -16.27
N SER A 380 13.87 -7.93 -16.58
CA SER A 380 14.46 -6.60 -16.35
C SER A 380 15.56 -6.26 -17.35
N ILE A 381 15.64 -4.96 -17.67
CA ILE A 381 16.69 -4.36 -18.48
C ILE A 381 17.52 -3.44 -17.57
N VAL A 382 18.84 -3.62 -17.53
CA VAL A 382 19.75 -2.75 -16.77
C VAL A 382 20.51 -1.86 -17.75
N LEU A 383 20.54 -0.56 -17.47
CA LEU A 383 21.14 0.42 -18.36
C LEU A 383 21.84 1.55 -17.62
N SER A 384 22.84 2.15 -18.27
CA SER A 384 23.48 3.38 -17.84
C SER A 384 23.12 4.50 -18.80
N VAL A 385 22.77 5.66 -18.27
CA VAL A 385 22.33 6.83 -19.05
C VAL A 385 23.21 8.02 -18.67
N GLU A 386 23.88 8.59 -19.67
CA GLU A 386 24.58 9.86 -19.51
C GLU A 386 23.65 11.02 -19.84
N VAL A 387 23.56 11.96 -18.92
CA VAL A 387 22.72 13.16 -19.04
C VAL A 387 23.60 14.40 -18.93
N PRO A 388 23.47 15.37 -19.84
CA PRO A 388 24.15 16.65 -19.69
C PRO A 388 23.81 17.28 -18.35
N SER A 389 24.82 17.77 -17.61
CA SER A 389 24.60 18.41 -16.34
C SER A 389 23.70 19.64 -16.50
N SER A 390 22.65 19.71 -15.70
CA SER A 390 21.65 20.77 -15.72
C SER A 390 21.74 21.62 -14.46
N SER A 391 21.59 22.92 -14.59
CA SER A 391 21.43 23.84 -13.43
C SER A 391 20.00 23.81 -12.84
N ALA A 392 19.09 23.06 -13.45
CA ALA A 392 17.72 22.96 -12.96
C ALA A 392 17.66 22.26 -11.60
N ALA A 393 16.72 22.69 -10.75
CA ALA A 393 16.47 22.07 -9.45
C ALA A 393 15.86 20.66 -9.58
N ALA A 394 15.19 20.38 -10.69
CA ALA A 394 14.59 19.10 -11.01
C ALA A 394 14.57 18.88 -12.53
N ASP A 395 14.69 17.63 -12.94
CA ASP A 395 14.62 17.17 -14.31
C ASP A 395 13.99 15.77 -14.39
N SER A 396 13.82 15.22 -15.58
CA SER A 396 13.23 13.90 -15.74
C SER A 396 13.74 13.15 -16.97
N LEU A 397 13.86 11.84 -16.81
CA LEU A 397 14.13 10.89 -17.88
C LEU A 397 12.87 10.10 -18.18
N VAL A 398 12.46 10.06 -19.45
CA VAL A 398 11.32 9.29 -19.92
C VAL A 398 11.81 8.00 -20.56
N PHE A 399 11.55 6.90 -19.90
CA PHE A 399 11.84 5.54 -20.35
C PHE A 399 10.69 5.03 -21.19
N THR A 400 10.97 4.44 -22.31
CA THR A 400 9.97 3.87 -23.22
C THR A 400 10.45 2.53 -23.73
N CYS A 401 9.61 1.51 -23.61
CA CYS A 401 9.78 0.24 -24.31
C CYS A 401 8.67 0.04 -25.32
N VAL A 402 9.04 -0.28 -26.56
CA VAL A 402 8.12 -0.51 -27.68
C VAL A 402 8.25 -1.96 -28.12
N PRO A 403 7.22 -2.80 -27.93
CA PRO A 403 7.21 -4.14 -28.47
C PRO A 403 7.25 -4.12 -30.01
N LEU A 404 8.23 -4.80 -30.61
CA LEU A 404 8.43 -4.81 -32.07
C LEU A 404 7.34 -5.61 -32.80
N ASP A 405 6.73 -6.57 -32.11
CA ASP A 405 5.63 -7.41 -32.62
C ASP A 405 4.23 -6.85 -32.33
N ALA A 406 4.12 -5.59 -31.91
CA ALA A 406 2.85 -4.97 -31.52
C ALA A 406 1.72 -5.09 -32.57
N LYS A 407 2.09 -5.11 -33.87
CA LYS A 407 1.10 -5.26 -34.97
C LYS A 407 0.43 -6.64 -34.98
N LYS A 408 1.01 -7.65 -34.34
CA LYS A 408 0.50 -9.04 -34.33
C LYS A 408 -0.40 -9.33 -33.12
N MET A 409 -0.37 -8.49 -32.08
CA MET A 409 -1.09 -8.71 -30.82
C MET A 409 -1.98 -7.51 -30.48
N PRO A 410 -3.32 -7.65 -30.55
CA PRO A 410 -4.24 -6.57 -30.18
C PRO A 410 -4.00 -6.09 -28.74
N GLY A 411 -3.97 -4.77 -28.54
CA GLY A 411 -3.76 -4.17 -27.21
C GLY A 411 -2.30 -4.09 -26.78
N LEU A 412 -1.37 -4.71 -27.49
CA LEU A 412 0.06 -4.57 -27.23
C LEU A 412 0.55 -3.22 -27.77
N GLY A 413 0.96 -2.33 -26.88
CA GLY A 413 1.44 -0.99 -27.21
C GLY A 413 2.71 -0.62 -26.46
N ARG A 414 3.23 0.57 -26.77
CA ARG A 414 4.36 1.12 -26.03
C ARG A 414 4.01 1.29 -24.55
N SER A 415 4.95 1.02 -23.67
CA SER A 415 4.87 1.36 -22.27
C SER A 415 5.92 2.40 -21.91
N THR A 416 5.56 3.33 -21.03
CA THR A 416 6.44 4.42 -20.60
C THR A 416 6.43 4.55 -19.10
N ASP A 417 7.60 4.91 -18.56
CA ASP A 417 7.74 5.29 -17.17
C ASP A 417 8.76 6.43 -17.03
N VAL A 418 8.78 7.09 -15.88
CA VAL A 418 9.58 8.30 -15.66
C VAL A 418 10.43 8.14 -14.41
N ALA A 419 11.74 8.37 -14.54
CA ALA A 419 12.60 8.66 -13.41
C ALA A 419 12.78 10.17 -13.29
N ARG A 420 12.80 10.67 -12.07
CA ARG A 420 12.97 12.08 -11.75
C ARG A 420 14.37 12.31 -11.21
N LEU A 421 15.04 13.31 -11.73
CA LEU A 421 16.33 13.76 -11.27
C LEU A 421 16.11 14.96 -10.35
N ARG A 422 16.61 14.91 -9.13
CA ARG A 422 16.42 15.96 -8.14
C ARG A 422 17.75 16.45 -7.60
N ARG A 423 17.89 17.76 -7.49
CA ARG A 423 18.99 18.41 -6.76
C ARG A 423 18.60 18.53 -5.31
N VAL A 424 19.40 17.94 -4.44
CA VAL A 424 19.24 18.04 -2.99
C VAL A 424 20.41 18.85 -2.42
N THR A 425 20.11 19.87 -1.63
CA THR A 425 21.11 20.78 -1.05
C THR A 425 21.46 20.41 0.39
N ALA A 426 21.19 19.19 0.80
CA ALA A 426 21.45 18.70 2.15
C ALA A 426 22.93 18.34 2.34
N GLY A 427 23.53 18.85 3.40
CA GLY A 427 24.86 18.49 3.87
C GLY A 427 24.80 17.50 5.03
N PHE A 428 25.88 16.72 5.22
CA PHE A 428 26.10 15.89 6.41
C PHE A 428 27.54 16.06 6.91
N ASP A 429 27.84 15.73 8.17
CA ASP A 429 29.21 15.77 8.67
C ASP A 429 30.01 14.59 8.11
N ARG A 430 31.04 14.88 7.31
CA ARG A 430 31.93 13.86 6.71
C ARG A 430 32.68 13.00 7.73
N LYS A 431 32.69 13.39 9.00
CA LYS A 431 33.25 12.60 10.10
C LYS A 431 32.29 11.53 10.59
N ASP A 432 31.02 11.61 10.18
CA ASP A 432 30.02 10.63 10.59
C ASP A 432 30.38 9.24 10.10
N TYR A 433 30.20 8.29 11.00
CA TYR A 433 30.24 6.86 10.70
C TYR A 433 29.03 6.20 11.35
N ILE A 434 28.09 5.80 10.53
CA ILE A 434 26.77 5.36 10.97
C ILE A 434 26.77 3.84 11.18
N GLY A 435 26.27 3.37 12.33
CA GLY A 435 25.89 1.98 12.53
C GLY A 435 24.40 1.82 12.19
N LEU A 436 24.07 1.13 11.11
CA LEU A 436 22.67 0.96 10.68
C LEU A 436 22.14 -0.42 11.07
N VAL A 437 21.10 -0.45 11.90
CA VAL A 437 20.29 -1.64 12.16
C VAL A 437 19.14 -1.63 11.14
N GLY A 438 19.44 -2.10 9.92
CA GLY A 438 18.49 -2.14 8.81
C GLY A 438 17.39 -3.18 8.99
N THR A 439 16.28 -3.00 8.29
CA THR A 439 15.10 -3.88 8.32
C THR A 439 14.76 -4.43 6.93
N TYR A 440 13.50 -4.44 6.53
CA TYR A 440 13.06 -4.86 5.20
C TYR A 440 13.09 -3.72 4.17
N ASP A 441 13.13 -2.49 4.63
CA ASP A 441 13.22 -1.29 3.79
C ASP A 441 14.70 -0.92 3.62
N ASN A 442 15.14 -0.68 2.38
CA ASN A 442 16.53 -0.36 2.07
C ASN A 442 16.74 1.13 1.75
N THR A 443 15.77 1.98 2.05
CA THR A 443 15.82 3.42 1.72
C THR A 443 17.04 4.11 2.32
N LEU A 444 17.35 3.82 3.60
CA LEU A 444 18.49 4.44 4.27
C LEU A 444 19.82 3.99 3.66
N GLU A 445 19.96 2.70 3.33
CA GLU A 445 21.16 2.16 2.68
C GLU A 445 21.39 2.84 1.33
N GLN A 446 20.36 2.87 0.47
CA GLN A 446 20.43 3.53 -0.83
C GLN A 446 20.76 5.02 -0.71
N THR A 447 20.16 5.72 0.25
CA THR A 447 20.43 7.13 0.48
C THR A 447 21.87 7.35 0.94
N PHE A 448 22.37 6.53 1.87
CA PHE A 448 23.75 6.66 2.34
C PHE A 448 24.76 6.39 1.24
N ASP A 449 24.50 5.39 0.39
CA ASP A 449 25.34 5.10 -0.79
C ASP A 449 25.32 6.26 -1.78
N GLU A 450 24.15 6.81 -2.10
CA GLU A 450 23.98 7.87 -3.08
C GLU A 450 24.66 9.18 -2.65
N PHE A 451 24.58 9.52 -1.36
CA PHE A 451 25.23 10.73 -0.81
C PHE A 451 26.68 10.49 -0.36
N GLY A 452 27.15 9.24 -0.34
CA GLY A 452 28.49 8.88 0.13
C GLY A 452 28.67 8.97 1.65
N VAL A 453 27.58 8.77 2.41
CA VAL A 453 27.63 8.70 3.88
C VAL A 453 28.30 7.40 4.29
N LYS A 454 29.30 7.46 5.15
CA LYS A 454 29.99 6.26 5.65
C LYS A 454 29.10 5.52 6.65
N TYR A 455 28.75 4.27 6.36
CA TYR A 455 27.96 3.44 7.26
C TYR A 455 28.41 1.98 7.29
N GLN A 456 27.86 1.23 8.24
CA GLN A 456 28.00 -0.22 8.33
C GLN A 456 26.69 -0.83 8.83
N LEU A 457 26.19 -1.84 8.12
CA LEU A 457 25.08 -2.65 8.60
C LEU A 457 25.51 -3.43 9.84
N LEU A 458 24.72 -3.31 10.92
CA LEU A 458 24.96 -4.00 12.18
C LEU A 458 24.26 -5.36 12.17
N ASP A 459 25.03 -6.42 12.19
CA ASP A 459 24.53 -7.78 12.35
C ASP A 459 24.41 -8.19 13.83
N SER A 460 23.89 -9.40 14.06
CA SER A 460 23.70 -9.96 15.39
C SER A 460 25.01 -10.09 16.20
N ALA A 461 26.13 -10.41 15.53
CA ALA A 461 27.41 -10.56 16.19
C ALA A 461 27.97 -9.20 16.66
N MET A 462 27.80 -8.18 15.84
CA MET A 462 28.19 -6.80 16.19
C MET A 462 27.38 -6.27 17.36
N LEU A 463 26.07 -6.45 17.37
CA LEU A 463 25.21 -6.06 18.49
C LEU A 463 25.56 -6.83 19.75
N ALA A 464 25.78 -8.15 19.66
CA ALA A 464 26.18 -8.99 20.79
C ALA A 464 27.52 -8.55 21.41
N SER A 465 28.49 -8.13 20.59
CA SER A 465 29.80 -7.72 21.03
C SER A 465 29.78 -6.46 21.92
N GLY A 466 28.80 -5.58 21.72
CA GLY A 466 28.69 -4.26 22.34
C GLY A 466 29.83 -3.28 21.99
N LYS A 467 30.70 -3.62 21.03
CA LYS A 467 31.80 -2.75 20.58
C LYS A 467 31.30 -1.70 19.57
N LEU A 468 30.42 -0.84 20.04
CA LEU A 468 29.68 0.11 19.19
C LEU A 468 30.31 1.52 19.15
N ASN A 469 31.32 1.79 20.00
CA ASN A 469 31.89 3.13 20.17
C ASN A 469 32.57 3.73 18.94
N LYS A 470 32.83 2.93 17.90
CA LYS A 470 33.40 3.44 16.64
C LYS A 470 32.39 4.23 15.80
N TYR A 471 31.10 4.01 16.00
CA TYR A 471 30.04 4.74 15.27
C TYR A 471 29.78 6.09 15.94
N THR A 472 29.52 7.11 15.15
CA THR A 472 29.09 8.43 15.65
C THR A 472 27.62 8.38 16.06
N THR A 473 26.82 7.73 15.23
CA THR A 473 25.39 7.54 15.47
C THR A 473 24.99 6.11 15.10
N ILE A 474 24.10 5.51 15.87
CA ILE A 474 23.41 4.26 15.50
C ILE A 474 21.99 4.63 15.09
N VAL A 475 21.59 4.15 13.91
CA VAL A 475 20.24 4.30 13.38
C VAL A 475 19.51 2.97 13.51
N LEU A 476 18.39 2.98 14.22
CA LEU A 476 17.44 1.87 14.29
C LEU A 476 16.33 2.15 13.29
N ASP A 477 16.33 1.40 12.21
CA ASP A 477 15.41 1.62 11.09
C ASP A 477 13.95 1.28 11.44
N ILE A 478 13.02 1.65 10.56
CA ILE A 478 11.59 1.49 10.76
C ILE A 478 11.23 0.09 11.24
N ARG A 479 10.40 0.01 12.30
CA ARG A 479 9.92 -1.25 12.90
C ARG A 479 11.04 -2.24 13.26
N GLY A 480 12.21 -1.73 13.64
CA GLY A 480 13.39 -2.52 13.99
C GLY A 480 13.10 -3.58 15.05
N TYR A 481 12.28 -3.25 16.04
CA TYR A 481 11.92 -4.16 17.14
C TYR A 481 10.97 -5.29 16.73
N LEU A 482 10.27 -5.18 15.59
CA LEU A 482 9.53 -6.30 15.01
C LEU A 482 10.46 -7.24 14.21
N TYR A 483 11.27 -6.67 13.32
CA TYR A 483 11.99 -7.44 12.31
C TYR A 483 13.36 -7.97 12.78
N ARG A 484 13.96 -7.34 13.80
CA ARG A 484 15.31 -7.63 14.29
C ARG A 484 15.26 -8.20 15.71
N ARG A 485 15.08 -9.53 15.83
CA ARG A 485 15.10 -10.23 17.13
C ARG A 485 16.42 -10.08 17.89
N ASP A 486 17.52 -9.89 17.17
CA ASP A 486 18.83 -9.62 17.74
C ASP A 486 18.88 -8.21 18.35
N LEU A 487 18.24 -7.21 17.77
CA LEU A 487 18.08 -5.89 18.38
C LEU A 487 17.34 -6.02 19.74
N VAL A 488 16.18 -6.69 19.75
CA VAL A 488 15.43 -6.96 20.99
C VAL A 488 16.31 -7.66 22.04
N ARG A 489 17.08 -8.66 21.62
CA ARG A 489 17.95 -9.43 22.53
C ARG A 489 19.10 -8.60 23.11
N TYR A 490 19.67 -7.70 22.34
CA TYR A 490 20.86 -6.93 22.69
C TYR A 490 20.58 -5.45 22.93
N ASP A 491 19.33 -5.07 23.13
CA ASP A 491 18.88 -3.69 23.34
C ASP A 491 19.68 -2.95 24.43
N LYS A 492 20.01 -3.61 25.52
CA LYS A 492 20.87 -3.07 26.60
C LYS A 492 22.23 -2.55 26.08
N ARG A 493 22.79 -3.14 25.01
CA ARG A 493 24.03 -2.68 24.40
C ARG A 493 23.87 -1.33 23.72
N ILE A 494 22.68 -1.10 23.14
CA ILE A 494 22.31 0.19 22.56
C ILE A 494 22.19 1.24 23.67
N LEU A 495 21.50 0.93 24.78
CA LEU A 495 21.39 1.83 25.92
C LEU A 495 22.73 2.14 26.56
N ASP A 496 23.63 1.14 26.69
CA ASP A 496 25.00 1.34 27.18
C ASP A 496 25.83 2.22 26.23
N TYR A 497 25.66 2.05 24.90
CA TYR A 497 26.31 2.90 23.90
C TYR A 497 25.90 4.37 24.07
N ILE A 498 24.59 4.66 24.27
CA ILE A 498 24.11 6.01 24.52
C ILE A 498 24.71 6.56 25.82
N ARG A 499 24.62 5.79 26.92
CA ARG A 499 25.15 6.21 28.21
C ARG A 499 26.61 6.62 28.14
N ASN A 500 27.40 5.99 27.27
CA ASN A 500 28.83 6.23 27.07
C ASN A 500 29.15 7.32 26.04
N GLY A 501 28.16 8.07 25.55
CA GLY A 501 28.35 9.23 24.69
C GLY A 501 28.02 9.00 23.21
N GLY A 502 27.37 7.91 22.86
CA GLY A 502 26.86 7.66 21.50
C GLY A 502 25.50 8.31 21.24
N ASN A 503 25.19 8.54 19.98
CA ASN A 503 23.89 9.04 19.54
C ASN A 503 23.07 7.90 18.94
N VAL A 504 21.77 7.85 19.24
CA VAL A 504 20.84 6.88 18.66
C VAL A 504 19.65 7.60 18.06
N VAL A 505 19.32 7.25 16.83
CA VAL A 505 18.09 7.67 16.14
C VAL A 505 17.23 6.43 15.94
N CYS A 506 16.06 6.39 16.56
CA CYS A 506 15.08 5.33 16.43
C CYS A 506 13.92 5.82 15.58
N PHE A 507 13.70 5.18 14.44
CA PHE A 507 12.55 5.41 13.60
C PHE A 507 11.31 4.74 14.17
N TYR A 508 10.14 5.06 13.61
CA TYR A 508 8.87 4.61 14.15
C TYR A 508 8.77 3.08 14.31
N ASN A 509 8.07 2.69 15.36
CA ASN A 509 7.58 1.33 15.60
C ASN A 509 6.06 1.39 15.81
N ARG A 510 5.38 0.25 15.85
CA ARG A 510 3.94 0.18 16.13
C ARG A 510 3.68 -0.20 17.59
N PRO A 511 2.50 0.15 18.15
CA PRO A 511 2.14 -0.20 19.53
C PRO A 511 2.36 -1.66 19.91
N PRO A 512 1.98 -2.69 19.10
CA PRO A 512 2.13 -4.08 19.51
C PRO A 512 3.57 -4.57 19.67
N GLU A 513 4.51 -3.96 18.95
CA GLU A 513 5.93 -4.35 18.98
C GLU A 513 6.75 -3.52 19.95
N TRP A 514 6.20 -2.42 20.46
CA TRP A 514 6.90 -1.45 21.29
C TRP A 514 6.35 -1.34 22.72
N ASN A 515 5.01 -1.17 22.87
CA ASN A 515 4.40 -0.89 24.16
C ASN A 515 4.57 -2.05 25.15
N GLY A 516 4.73 -1.73 26.42
CA GLY A 516 5.03 -2.72 27.45
C GLY A 516 6.51 -3.12 27.55
N HIS A 517 7.39 -2.54 26.73
CA HIS A 517 8.83 -2.75 26.75
C HIS A 517 9.58 -1.44 27.07
N LEU A 518 10.81 -1.58 27.56
CA LEU A 518 11.71 -0.45 27.87
C LEU A 518 12.88 -0.41 26.88
N TYR A 519 12.58 -0.21 25.60
CA TYR A 519 13.59 -0.13 24.53
C TYR A 519 14.27 1.25 24.42
N ALA A 520 13.68 2.27 24.99
CA ALA A 520 14.23 3.61 25.03
C ALA A 520 14.80 3.94 26.43
N PRO A 521 15.67 4.96 26.54
CA PRO A 521 16.25 5.37 27.83
C PRO A 521 15.21 5.73 28.90
N TYR A 522 14.08 6.26 28.49
CA TYR A 522 12.92 6.59 29.31
C TYR A 522 11.66 6.07 28.64
N PRO A 523 10.56 5.81 29.37
CA PRO A 523 9.33 5.31 28.78
C PRO A 523 8.81 6.17 27.62
N ILE A 524 8.39 5.50 26.55
CA ILE A 524 7.65 6.05 25.41
C ILE A 524 6.48 5.10 25.16
N GLU A 525 5.28 5.60 25.28
CA GLU A 525 4.06 4.91 24.84
C GLU A 525 3.70 5.38 23.45
N ILE A 526 3.51 4.46 22.52
CA ILE A 526 3.12 4.72 21.14
C ILE A 526 1.61 4.51 21.01
N THR A 527 0.95 5.40 20.28
CA THR A 527 -0.49 5.34 20.00
C THR A 527 -0.77 4.90 18.57
N GLU A 528 -2.05 4.62 18.27
CA GLU A 528 -2.53 4.40 16.88
C GLU A 528 -2.76 5.73 16.13
N HIS A 529 -2.47 6.87 16.74
CA HIS A 529 -2.67 8.17 16.11
C HIS A 529 -1.65 8.42 14.99
N ARG A 530 -2.12 9.10 13.94
CA ARG A 530 -1.33 9.50 12.76
C ARG A 530 -1.69 10.94 12.38
N VAL A 531 -0.86 11.58 11.57
CA VAL A 531 -1.21 12.77 10.78
C VAL A 531 -1.13 12.38 9.31
N THR A 532 -2.29 12.20 8.70
CA THR A 532 -2.44 11.62 7.37
C THR A 532 -2.41 12.65 6.26
N GLU A 533 -2.77 13.88 6.56
CA GLU A 533 -2.75 14.97 5.58
C GLU A 533 -1.34 15.54 5.45
N GLU A 534 -0.67 15.25 4.34
CA GLU A 534 0.71 15.65 4.08
C GLU A 534 0.94 17.16 3.97
N THR A 535 -0.11 17.95 3.84
CA THR A 535 -0.04 19.42 3.76
C THR A 535 -0.25 20.13 5.09
N GLN A 536 -0.52 19.38 6.17
CA GLN A 536 -0.75 19.99 7.47
C GLN A 536 0.47 20.79 7.95
N PRO A 537 0.25 21.96 8.60
CA PRO A 537 1.32 22.77 9.15
C PRO A 537 2.14 22.02 10.20
N VAL A 538 3.43 22.24 10.19
CA VAL A 538 4.36 21.73 11.20
C VAL A 538 4.80 22.88 12.10
N THR A 539 4.57 22.73 13.40
CA THR A 539 5.04 23.69 14.42
C THR A 539 6.30 23.16 15.07
N VAL A 540 7.39 23.91 14.97
CA VAL A 540 8.62 23.65 15.71
C VAL A 540 8.47 24.22 17.12
N LEU A 541 8.48 23.33 18.13
CA LEU A 541 8.21 23.71 19.53
C LEU A 541 9.44 24.29 20.23
N GLU A 542 10.63 23.84 19.84
CA GLU A 542 11.92 24.32 20.35
C GLU A 542 12.80 24.77 19.18
N PRO A 543 12.53 25.96 18.59
CA PRO A 543 13.21 26.40 17.37
C PRO A 543 14.73 26.58 17.53
N GLU A 544 15.22 26.82 18.75
CA GLU A 544 16.66 26.94 19.04
C GLU A 544 17.37 25.59 19.16
N ASN A 545 16.65 24.47 19.05
CA ASN A 545 17.27 23.15 19.16
C ASN A 545 18.16 22.88 17.94
N GLN A 546 19.39 22.46 18.21
CA GLN A 546 20.42 22.23 17.21
C GLN A 546 20.01 21.26 16.07
N LEU A 547 19.04 20.37 16.33
CA LEU A 547 18.48 19.48 15.31
C LEU A 547 17.87 20.23 14.11
N PHE A 548 17.49 21.50 14.28
CA PHE A 548 16.92 22.30 13.18
C PHE A 548 17.94 23.18 12.46
N HIS A 549 19.21 23.20 12.93
CA HIS A 549 20.24 24.10 12.41
C HIS A 549 21.50 23.41 11.92
N TYR A 550 21.81 22.19 12.38
CA TYR A 550 23.08 21.54 12.05
C TYR A 550 22.89 20.11 11.54
N PRO A 551 23.55 19.75 10.44
CA PRO A 551 24.37 20.57 9.54
C PRO A 551 23.54 21.41 8.55
N ASN A 552 22.21 21.29 8.58
CA ASN A 552 21.31 22.01 7.67
C ASN A 552 20.35 22.90 8.45
N GLU A 553 20.10 24.08 7.94
CA GLU A 553 18.99 24.92 8.41
C GLU A 553 17.66 24.33 7.92
N ILE A 554 16.73 24.03 8.83
CA ILE A 554 15.37 23.54 8.51
C ILE A 554 14.43 24.73 8.47
N LEU A 555 13.93 25.05 7.28
CA LEU A 555 13.04 26.15 7.01
C LEU A 555 11.58 25.67 6.86
N PRO A 556 10.57 26.54 6.97
CA PRO A 556 9.18 26.18 6.73
C PRO A 556 8.94 25.48 5.38
N VAL A 557 9.64 25.90 4.31
CA VAL A 557 9.55 25.31 2.97
C VAL A 557 10.08 23.87 2.90
N ASP A 558 10.88 23.43 3.86
CA ASP A 558 11.40 22.05 3.92
C ASP A 558 10.32 21.02 4.31
N TRP A 559 9.17 21.50 4.76
CA TRP A 559 7.99 20.67 5.00
C TRP A 559 7.06 20.54 3.79
N ASP A 560 7.33 21.25 2.69
CA ASP A 560 6.52 21.21 1.49
C ASP A 560 6.82 19.97 0.64
N GLY A 561 5.81 19.51 -0.10
CA GLY A 561 5.94 18.38 -1.02
C GLY A 561 6.21 17.02 -0.36
N TRP A 562 5.90 16.89 0.93
CA TRP A 562 5.87 15.58 1.59
C TRP A 562 4.76 14.71 1.00
N VAL A 563 4.95 13.40 1.01
CA VAL A 563 4.03 12.42 0.43
C VAL A 563 3.54 11.42 1.46
N GLN A 564 2.30 10.98 1.32
CA GLN A 564 1.70 9.87 2.05
C GLN A 564 1.65 10.01 3.58
N GLU A 565 1.51 11.01 4.22
CA GLU A 565 1.45 11.22 5.68
C GLU A 565 2.64 12.04 6.20
N ARG A 566 2.36 12.82 7.21
CA ARG A 566 3.38 13.51 8.02
C ARG A 566 4.04 12.55 9.00
N ASN A 567 3.23 11.77 9.71
CA ASN A 567 3.75 10.84 10.71
C ASN A 567 2.81 9.65 10.95
N ILE A 568 3.35 8.63 11.62
CA ILE A 568 2.71 7.34 11.83
C ILE A 568 2.97 6.88 13.26
N TYR A 569 1.90 6.45 13.99
CA TYR A 569 2.04 5.91 15.35
C TYR A 569 2.73 6.86 16.33
N LEU A 570 2.07 7.97 16.59
CA LEU A 570 2.60 9.03 17.43
C LEU A 570 2.86 8.60 18.88
N PRO A 571 3.92 9.07 19.51
CA PRO A 571 4.07 8.99 20.96
C PRO A 571 2.90 9.65 21.68
N SER A 572 2.50 9.07 22.80
CA SER A 572 1.44 9.64 23.65
C SER A 572 1.79 11.04 24.14
N GLY A 573 0.80 11.92 24.10
CA GLY A 573 0.90 13.26 24.70
C GLY A 573 0.94 13.22 26.25
N ASP A 574 0.42 12.14 26.85
CA ASP A 574 0.40 11.95 28.30
C ASP A 574 1.80 11.74 28.85
N THR A 575 2.23 12.65 29.76
CA THR A 575 3.54 12.61 30.40
C THR A 575 3.71 11.47 31.40
N THR A 576 2.65 10.80 31.81
CA THR A 576 2.69 9.59 32.64
C THR A 576 3.04 8.34 31.81
N LEU A 577 2.70 8.36 30.52
CA LEU A 577 2.96 7.28 29.56
C LEU A 577 4.25 7.52 28.76
N THR A 578 4.45 8.75 28.28
CA THR A 578 5.69 9.16 27.60
C THR A 578 6.42 10.16 28.49
N SER A 579 7.62 9.79 28.98
CA SER A 579 8.36 10.54 29.98
C SER A 579 8.55 12.02 29.65
N SER A 580 8.36 12.88 30.65
CA SER A 580 8.66 14.33 30.58
C SER A 580 10.15 14.65 30.42
N ARG A 581 11.04 13.68 30.48
CA ARG A 581 12.47 13.86 30.18
C ARG A 581 12.76 14.03 28.71
N TYR A 582 11.79 13.74 27.82
CA TYR A 582 11.91 14.00 26.40
C TYR A 582 11.52 15.44 26.10
N HIS A 583 12.40 16.14 25.38
CA HIS A 583 12.06 17.34 24.65
C HIS A 583 11.15 16.97 23.47
N ARG A 584 10.03 17.64 23.35
CA ARG A 584 9.05 17.46 22.28
C ARG A 584 9.28 18.55 21.25
N LEU A 585 9.83 18.18 20.08
CA LEU A 585 10.39 19.17 19.16
C LEU A 585 9.43 19.62 18.06
N LEU A 586 8.45 18.76 17.70
CA LEU A 586 7.50 19.07 16.62
C LEU A 586 6.07 18.79 17.08
N ALA A 587 5.15 19.67 16.66
CA ALA A 587 3.72 19.45 16.80
C ALA A 587 3.03 19.59 15.44
N MET A 588 2.08 18.70 15.17
CA MET A 588 1.23 18.69 13.99
C MET A 588 -0.02 17.87 14.23
N SER A 589 -1.10 18.19 13.52
CA SER A 589 -2.36 17.44 13.60
C SER A 589 -3.14 17.58 12.29
N ASP A 590 -4.02 16.62 12.00
CA ASP A 590 -4.99 16.80 10.92
C ASP A 590 -6.07 17.81 11.31
N GLU A 591 -6.78 18.36 10.30
CA GLU A 591 -7.71 19.50 10.46
C GLU A 591 -8.75 19.29 11.58
N ASP A 592 -9.26 18.07 11.74
CA ASP A 592 -10.32 17.74 12.70
C ASP A 592 -9.79 17.20 14.04
N GLN A 593 -8.49 17.33 14.33
CA GLN A 593 -7.87 16.85 15.57
C GLN A 593 -7.48 18.00 16.50
N HIS A 594 -7.82 17.89 17.79
CA HIS A 594 -7.63 18.96 18.77
C HIS A 594 -6.33 18.89 19.58
N GLU A 595 -5.55 17.80 19.48
CA GLU A 595 -4.32 17.67 20.24
C GLU A 595 -3.08 17.74 19.35
N PRO A 596 -2.13 18.66 19.63
CA PRO A 596 -0.87 18.72 18.93
C PRO A 596 -0.10 17.42 19.21
N SER A 597 0.15 16.66 18.15
CA SER A 597 0.82 15.38 18.23
C SER A 597 2.32 15.56 18.12
N THR A 598 3.05 14.96 19.05
CA THR A 598 4.52 15.04 19.10
C THR A 598 5.13 13.95 18.23
N SER A 599 5.82 14.31 17.16
CA SER A 599 6.40 13.35 16.20
C SER A 599 7.93 13.20 16.29
N LEU A 600 8.58 14.06 17.06
CA LEU A 600 10.02 14.03 17.26
C LEU A 600 10.34 14.28 18.75
N LEU A 601 10.93 13.26 19.36
CA LEU A 601 11.38 13.27 20.76
C LEU A 601 12.90 13.26 20.81
N TRP A 602 13.48 14.08 21.67
CA TRP A 602 14.91 14.13 21.93
C TRP A 602 15.18 14.08 23.44
N ALA A 603 16.16 13.31 23.87
CA ALA A 603 16.58 13.29 25.28
C ALA A 603 18.06 13.00 25.43
N ARG A 604 18.67 13.52 26.50
CA ARG A 604 19.98 13.09 26.98
C ARG A 604 19.86 11.82 27.86
N TYR A 605 20.81 10.91 27.67
CA TYR A 605 20.95 9.74 28.53
C TYR A 605 22.42 9.44 28.78
N GLY A 606 22.88 9.67 30.03
CA GLY A 606 24.29 9.68 30.34
C GLY A 606 25.01 10.81 29.58
N ARG A 607 26.03 10.46 28.80
CA ARG A 607 26.77 11.41 27.95
C ARG A 607 26.25 11.51 26.52
N GLY A 608 25.37 10.60 26.09
CA GLY A 608 24.86 10.56 24.72
C GLY A 608 23.44 11.06 24.60
N THR A 609 22.88 10.90 23.39
CA THR A 609 21.55 11.36 23.03
C THR A 609 20.70 10.23 22.43
N TYR A 610 19.41 10.32 22.65
CA TYR A 610 18.42 9.44 22.05
C TYR A 610 17.35 10.28 21.36
N ILE A 611 17.08 9.93 20.11
CA ILE A 611 16.05 10.56 19.28
C ILE A 611 15.05 9.46 18.88
N TYR A 612 13.77 9.70 19.11
CA TYR A 612 12.70 8.90 18.55
C TYR A 612 11.89 9.75 17.57
N THR A 613 11.66 9.23 16.37
CA THR A 613 10.83 9.91 15.38
C THR A 613 9.74 9.01 14.83
N SER A 614 8.50 9.51 14.86
CA SER A 614 7.33 8.91 14.21
C SER A 614 7.06 9.52 12.83
N LEU A 615 7.90 10.44 12.37
CA LEU A 615 7.78 11.03 11.04
C LEU A 615 7.83 9.94 9.95
N ALA A 616 7.01 10.07 8.90
CA ALA A 616 7.09 9.24 7.70
C ALA A 616 8.31 9.62 6.84
N LEU A 617 9.47 9.77 7.49
CA LEU A 617 10.69 10.34 6.91
C LEU A 617 11.29 9.45 5.82
N TYR A 618 11.22 8.12 5.99
CA TYR A 618 11.72 7.18 4.99
C TYR A 618 11.07 7.38 3.60
N ARG A 619 9.78 7.74 3.55
CA ARG A 619 9.08 8.05 2.29
C ARG A 619 9.62 9.32 1.65
N GLN A 620 9.87 10.35 2.46
CA GLN A 620 10.38 11.64 1.99
C GLN A 620 11.80 11.51 1.47
N VAL A 621 12.62 10.72 2.16
CA VAL A 621 14.00 10.44 1.77
C VAL A 621 14.06 9.61 0.49
N LYS A 622 13.20 8.60 0.36
CA LYS A 622 13.10 7.76 -0.85
C LYS A 622 12.76 8.60 -2.10
N ASP A 623 11.94 9.63 -1.92
CA ASP A 623 11.54 10.55 -2.99
C ASP A 623 12.53 11.71 -3.18
N LEU A 624 13.68 11.69 -2.47
CA LEU A 624 14.66 12.77 -2.46
C LEU A 624 14.02 14.16 -2.18
N ASN A 625 13.02 14.20 -1.29
CA ASN A 625 12.49 15.46 -0.80
C ASN A 625 13.59 16.21 -0.05
N ASN A 626 13.88 17.45 -0.47
CA ASN A 626 15.03 18.19 0.04
C ASN A 626 14.97 18.38 1.56
N GLY A 627 13.82 18.78 2.10
CA GLY A 627 13.62 18.96 3.54
C GLY A 627 13.70 17.64 4.32
N GLY A 628 13.13 16.55 3.77
CA GLY A 628 13.24 15.21 4.36
C GLY A 628 14.68 14.73 4.47
N VAL A 629 15.49 14.93 3.42
CA VAL A 629 16.93 14.56 3.42
C VAL A 629 17.72 15.45 4.36
N LYS A 630 17.49 16.78 4.38
CA LYS A 630 18.10 17.69 5.35
C LYS A 630 17.84 17.23 6.79
N LEU A 631 16.57 16.92 7.10
CA LEU A 631 16.20 16.47 8.43
C LEU A 631 16.87 15.13 8.79
N LEU A 632 16.90 14.16 7.88
CA LEU A 632 17.64 12.91 8.11
C LEU A 632 19.10 13.18 8.49
N PHE A 633 19.78 14.03 7.72
CA PHE A 633 21.18 14.34 7.99
C PHE A 633 21.37 15.10 9.31
N ASN A 634 20.46 15.97 9.68
CA ASN A 634 20.51 16.61 11.00
C ASN A 634 20.32 15.60 12.15
N LEU A 635 19.44 14.61 11.98
CA LEU A 635 19.24 13.56 12.99
C LEU A 635 20.51 12.73 13.21
N ILE A 636 21.23 12.39 12.14
CA ILE A 636 22.40 11.51 12.23
C ILE A 636 23.71 12.23 12.55
N SER A 637 23.82 13.55 12.25
CA SER A 637 25.04 14.35 12.44
C SER A 637 25.06 15.10 13.77
N GLN A 638 24.61 14.45 14.85
CA GLN A 638 24.63 15.10 16.16
C GLN A 638 26.03 15.18 16.75
N PRO A 639 26.46 16.34 17.33
CA PRO A 639 27.74 16.45 17.98
C PRO A 639 27.87 15.45 19.14
N ARG A 640 29.02 14.82 19.24
CA ARG A 640 29.38 14.05 20.44
C ARG A 640 29.79 15.02 21.56
N HIS A 641 29.26 14.82 22.72
CA HIS A 641 29.58 15.61 23.91
C HIS A 641 30.57 14.87 24.81
#